data_b79efeee868b73b92d69205b457a0e02
#
_entry.id   b79efeee868b73b92d69205b457a0e02
#
_cell.length_a   1.000
_cell.length_b   1.000
_cell.length_c   1.000
_cell.angle_alpha   90.00
_cell.angle_beta   90.00
_cell.angle_gamma   90.00
#
_symmetry.space_group_name_H-M   'P 1'
#
loop_
_entity.id
_entity.type
_entity.pdbx_description
1 polymer ?
#
loop_
_entity_poly.entity_id
_entity_poly.type
_entity_poly.pdbx_seq_one_letter_code
_entity_poly.pdbx_strand_id
1 'polypeptide(L)'
;MTSITPVTLANCEDEPIHVPGAIQPHGALIALRADGMVLAASENIQALLGFVASPGSYLTQEQVGPEVLRMLEEGLTGNGPWSNSVETRIGEHLFDVIGHSYKEVFYLEFEIRTADTLSITSFTLNAQRIIAQVQLHNDTASLLSNVTDELRRMTGYDRVMAYRFRHDDSGEVVAESRREDLESYLGQRYPASDIPAQARRLYIQNPIRLIADVAYTPMRVFPALNPETNESFDLSYSVLRSVSPIHCEYLTNMGVRASMSISIVVGGKLWGLFSCHHMSPKLIPYPVRMSFQIFSQVCSAIVERLEQGRIAELLRVSTERRLALARRARDADDLFGALAHPDDGIAALIPCDGALVMLGGRTLSIRGDFERQAGNVLQRLQRDPERDIYHTDNWPQPSEDSPDGGDCCGVLAIRFHRQESGWIFWFRHEEVHRIRWGGKPEKLLTIGPSGPRLTPRGSFEAWEEVVRGHSTPWSETDLAIAEKLRLDLMELCLNHAAEVDRMRQRLIAVLGHDLRNPLQSISMAAALLSSSDTRTTELRQLISASSSRMERLVSQILDMSRLQSGIGLTVNPVDTDVSQLVQQIVCETDVAYPGLVIEIAIDPQVRAVVDPDRYAQVAANLLSNARHHGLPGRPVLVTLTRQGDEVCLSVLNETSGLSEAQLANLFEPFKRESADNQRNRNGLGIGLYISQAIAQAHQGRIDVDCRDDVITFCLRLPVRQAETGSSS
;
A
#
# COMPACT_ATOMS: atom_id res chain seq x y z
N MET A 1 -32.04 4.99 46.89
CA MET A 1 -32.26 5.88 45.73
C MET A 1 -30.90 6.19 45.16
N THR A 2 -30.38 5.38 44.28
CA THR A 2 -29.19 5.70 43.49
C THR A 2 -29.56 6.84 42.55
N SER A 3 -28.98 8.01 42.74
CA SER A 3 -29.15 9.17 41.87
C SER A 3 -28.65 8.79 40.48
N ILE A 4 -29.59 8.52 39.57
CA ILE A 4 -29.27 8.40 38.13
C ILE A 4 -28.73 9.79 37.74
N THR A 5 -27.44 9.89 37.53
CA THR A 5 -26.79 11.10 37.03
C THR A 5 -27.47 11.43 35.70
N PRO A 6 -27.99 12.64 35.48
CA PRO A 6 -28.63 12.99 34.23
C PRO A 6 -27.66 12.79 33.05
N VAL A 7 -28.08 12.14 32.00
CA VAL A 7 -27.27 11.92 30.81
C VAL A 7 -27.02 13.26 30.12
N THR A 8 -25.76 13.65 30.02
CA THR A 8 -25.26 14.88 29.37
C THR A 8 -24.47 14.54 28.12
N LEU A 9 -24.08 15.54 27.33
CA LEU A 9 -23.16 15.34 26.19
C LEU A 9 -21.83 14.70 26.60
N ALA A 10 -21.37 15.00 27.81
CA ALA A 10 -20.08 14.51 28.30
C ALA A 10 -20.14 13.06 28.83
N ASN A 11 -21.30 12.55 29.22
CA ASN A 11 -21.46 11.22 29.82
C ASN A 11 -22.43 10.30 29.06
N CYS A 12 -22.89 10.68 27.85
CA CYS A 12 -23.76 9.86 27.04
C CYS A 12 -23.09 8.54 26.61
N GLU A 13 -21.77 8.53 26.50
CA GLU A 13 -20.99 7.33 26.19
C GLU A 13 -20.80 6.41 27.42
N ASP A 14 -21.08 6.92 28.62
CA ASP A 14 -20.95 6.22 29.91
C ASP A 14 -22.29 5.65 30.39
N GLU A 15 -23.41 5.85 29.63
CA GLU A 15 -24.71 5.25 30.00
C GLU A 15 -24.56 3.72 30.08
N PRO A 16 -24.82 3.11 31.27
CA PRO A 16 -24.63 1.68 31.44
C PRO A 16 -25.80 0.88 30.82
N ILE A 17 -25.96 0.96 29.50
CA ILE A 17 -27.07 0.34 28.75
C ILE A 17 -27.11 -1.19 28.86
N HIS A 18 -26.09 -1.82 29.42
CA HIS A 18 -26.03 -3.27 29.69
C HIS A 18 -26.67 -3.66 31.01
N VAL A 19 -26.90 -2.69 31.93
CA VAL A 19 -27.54 -2.88 33.24
C VAL A 19 -28.77 -1.98 33.43
N PRO A 20 -29.78 -2.07 32.52
CA PRO A 20 -30.94 -1.17 32.56
C PRO A 20 -31.88 -1.43 33.73
N GLY A 21 -31.71 -2.52 34.49
CA GLY A 21 -32.56 -2.92 35.61
C GLY A 21 -33.99 -3.27 35.20
N ALA A 22 -34.26 -3.45 33.91
CA ALA A 22 -35.58 -3.72 33.37
C ALA A 22 -35.50 -4.50 32.04
N ILE A 23 -36.63 -5.12 31.64
CA ILE A 23 -36.82 -5.84 30.41
C ILE A 23 -38.00 -5.29 29.59
N GLN A 24 -38.11 -5.71 28.34
CA GLN A 24 -39.31 -5.46 27.50
C GLN A 24 -40.48 -6.33 27.93
N PRO A 25 -41.76 -5.86 27.81
CA PRO A 25 -42.94 -6.51 28.42
C PRO A 25 -43.44 -7.75 27.66
N HIS A 26 -42.93 -8.04 26.47
CA HIS A 26 -43.36 -9.21 25.68
C HIS A 26 -42.79 -10.55 26.19
N GLY A 27 -42.00 -10.48 27.29
CA GLY A 27 -41.48 -11.64 27.98
C GLY A 27 -41.26 -11.40 29.47
N ALA A 28 -40.76 -12.41 30.18
CA ALA A 28 -40.43 -12.37 31.60
C ALA A 28 -39.02 -12.92 31.82
N LEU A 29 -38.31 -12.44 32.89
CA LEU A 29 -36.94 -12.82 33.19
C LEU A 29 -36.84 -13.28 34.66
N ILE A 30 -36.09 -14.37 34.88
CA ILE A 30 -35.66 -14.85 36.21
C ILE A 30 -34.16 -14.96 36.21
N ALA A 31 -33.52 -14.33 37.18
CA ALA A 31 -32.07 -14.47 37.41
C ALA A 31 -31.84 -15.47 38.57
N LEU A 32 -30.92 -16.41 38.34
CA LEU A 32 -30.66 -17.53 39.22
C LEU A 32 -29.17 -17.55 39.65
N ARG A 33 -28.90 -18.06 40.83
CA ARG A 33 -27.58 -18.44 41.28
C ARG A 33 -27.15 -19.76 40.63
N ALA A 34 -25.85 -20.07 40.72
CA ALA A 34 -25.26 -21.31 40.19
C ALA A 34 -25.83 -22.63 40.82
N ASP A 35 -26.55 -22.55 41.91
CA ASP A 35 -27.27 -23.70 42.48
C ASP A 35 -28.77 -23.73 42.10
N GLY A 36 -29.22 -22.81 41.25
CA GLY A 36 -30.63 -22.74 40.78
C GLY A 36 -31.53 -21.88 41.71
N MET A 37 -31.02 -21.25 42.75
CA MET A 37 -31.81 -20.37 43.63
C MET A 37 -32.13 -19.05 42.91
N VAL A 38 -33.37 -18.60 43.02
CA VAL A 38 -33.82 -17.34 42.43
C VAL A 38 -33.15 -16.14 43.16
N LEU A 39 -32.45 -15.32 42.38
CA LEU A 39 -31.84 -14.07 42.85
C LEU A 39 -32.77 -12.88 42.60
N ALA A 40 -33.36 -12.81 41.40
CA ALA A 40 -34.28 -11.73 41.03
C ALA A 40 -35.25 -12.21 39.95
N ALA A 41 -36.35 -11.46 39.78
CA ALA A 41 -37.35 -11.74 38.76
C ALA A 41 -37.97 -10.44 38.23
N SER A 42 -38.46 -10.45 36.98
CA SER A 42 -39.20 -9.30 36.45
C SER A 42 -40.59 -9.19 37.10
N GLU A 43 -41.07 -7.98 37.29
CA GLU A 43 -42.34 -7.69 38.01
C GLU A 43 -43.58 -8.30 37.32
N ASN A 44 -43.50 -8.62 36.04
CA ASN A 44 -44.59 -9.19 35.23
C ASN A 44 -44.65 -10.73 35.29
N ILE A 45 -43.81 -11.42 36.06
CA ILE A 45 -43.77 -12.90 36.14
C ILE A 45 -45.14 -13.48 36.47
N GLN A 46 -45.81 -12.96 37.55
CA GLN A 46 -47.09 -13.49 37.95
C GLN A 46 -48.18 -13.29 36.91
N ALA A 47 -48.17 -12.13 36.22
CA ALA A 47 -49.17 -11.84 35.20
C ALA A 47 -48.96 -12.69 33.94
N LEU A 48 -47.70 -12.99 33.59
CA LEU A 48 -47.36 -13.68 32.34
C LEU A 48 -47.31 -15.21 32.51
N LEU A 49 -46.71 -15.70 33.61
CA LEU A 49 -46.46 -17.12 33.84
C LEU A 49 -47.41 -17.76 34.86
N GLY A 50 -48.22 -16.97 35.59
CA GLY A 50 -49.20 -17.46 36.54
C GLY A 50 -48.64 -17.88 37.91
N PHE A 51 -47.34 -17.70 38.18
CA PHE A 51 -46.71 -18.02 39.46
C PHE A 51 -45.82 -16.86 39.94
N VAL A 52 -45.36 -16.93 41.17
CA VAL A 52 -44.45 -15.94 41.78
C VAL A 52 -43.06 -16.60 41.94
N ALA A 53 -42.05 -15.96 41.41
CA ALA A 53 -40.64 -16.34 41.58
C ALA A 53 -40.02 -15.41 42.65
N SER A 54 -40.02 -15.85 43.92
CA SER A 54 -39.50 -15.04 45.02
C SER A 54 -37.99 -15.23 45.22
N PRO A 55 -37.19 -14.18 45.44
CA PRO A 55 -35.78 -14.33 45.81
C PRO A 55 -35.62 -15.32 46.99
N GLY A 56 -34.62 -16.23 46.86
CA GLY A 56 -34.35 -17.28 47.81
C GLY A 56 -35.16 -18.58 47.63
N SER A 57 -36.11 -18.63 46.68
CA SER A 57 -36.83 -19.86 46.28
C SER A 57 -36.14 -20.60 45.15
N TYR A 58 -36.63 -21.85 44.91
CA TYR A 58 -36.21 -22.65 43.74
C TYR A 58 -37.41 -22.85 42.83
N LEU A 59 -37.16 -22.94 41.53
CA LEU A 59 -38.18 -23.22 40.54
C LEU A 59 -38.61 -24.71 40.59
N THR A 60 -39.90 -24.93 40.46
CA THR A 60 -40.45 -26.29 40.48
C THR A 60 -40.90 -26.72 39.07
N GLN A 61 -41.01 -28.05 38.85
CA GLN A 61 -41.50 -28.61 37.62
C GLN A 61 -42.94 -28.17 37.25
N GLU A 62 -43.77 -27.95 38.24
CA GLU A 62 -45.15 -27.50 38.04
C GLU A 62 -45.19 -26.05 37.53
N GLN A 63 -44.20 -25.22 37.91
CA GLN A 63 -44.08 -23.84 37.48
C GLN A 63 -43.56 -23.65 36.08
N VAL A 64 -42.47 -24.35 35.73
CA VAL A 64 -41.77 -24.07 34.46
C VAL A 64 -41.74 -25.24 33.46
N GLY A 65 -42.20 -26.37 33.86
CA GLY A 65 -42.16 -27.60 33.05
C GLY A 65 -40.87 -28.41 33.13
N PRO A 66 -40.89 -29.70 32.81
CA PRO A 66 -39.74 -30.59 32.94
C PRO A 66 -38.62 -30.28 31.95
N GLU A 67 -38.93 -29.74 30.77
CA GLU A 67 -37.96 -29.38 29.74
C GLU A 67 -37.06 -28.24 30.22
N VAL A 68 -37.66 -27.22 30.85
CA VAL A 68 -36.91 -26.05 31.36
C VAL A 68 -36.01 -26.45 32.54
N LEU A 69 -36.50 -27.31 33.45
CA LEU A 69 -35.64 -27.77 34.56
C LEU A 69 -34.49 -28.60 34.05
N ARG A 70 -34.68 -29.50 33.09
CA ARG A 70 -33.58 -30.28 32.49
C ARG A 70 -32.55 -29.36 31.82
N MET A 71 -33.02 -28.40 31.04
CA MET A 71 -32.15 -27.37 30.41
C MET A 71 -31.37 -26.60 31.45
N LEU A 72 -31.98 -26.20 32.55
CA LEU A 72 -31.32 -25.50 33.65
C LEU A 72 -30.30 -26.39 34.36
N GLU A 73 -30.63 -27.66 34.67
CA GLU A 73 -29.70 -28.63 35.26
C GLU A 73 -28.43 -28.84 34.41
N GLU A 74 -28.61 -28.94 33.08
CA GLU A 74 -27.52 -29.01 32.12
C GLU A 74 -26.60 -27.76 32.21
N GLY A 75 -27.23 -26.57 32.31
CA GLY A 75 -26.48 -25.31 32.46
C GLY A 75 -25.73 -25.20 33.77
N LEU A 76 -26.36 -25.58 34.89
CA LEU A 76 -25.80 -25.52 36.23
C LEU A 76 -24.64 -26.52 36.46
N THR A 77 -24.70 -27.68 35.78
CA THR A 77 -23.66 -28.72 35.89
C THR A 77 -22.51 -28.52 34.88
N GLY A 78 -22.67 -27.68 33.89
CA GLY A 78 -21.68 -27.37 32.86
C GLY A 78 -20.57 -26.44 33.35
N ASN A 79 -19.33 -26.68 32.90
CA ASN A 79 -18.20 -25.80 33.16
C ASN A 79 -18.01 -24.79 31.99
N GLY A 80 -18.48 -23.57 32.14
CA GLY A 80 -18.25 -22.51 31.15
C GLY A 80 -19.49 -21.74 30.71
N PRO A 81 -19.37 -20.84 29.73
CA PRO A 81 -20.51 -20.09 29.20
C PRO A 81 -21.58 -21.03 28.66
N TRP A 82 -22.80 -20.84 29.11
CA TRP A 82 -23.93 -21.67 28.73
C TRP A 82 -25.01 -20.82 28.03
N SER A 83 -25.57 -21.35 26.96
CA SER A 83 -26.74 -20.81 26.30
C SER A 83 -27.52 -21.96 25.64
N ASN A 84 -28.81 -22.07 25.94
CA ASN A 84 -29.70 -23.06 25.38
C ASN A 84 -31.11 -22.49 25.30
N SER A 85 -32.03 -23.16 24.55
CA SER A 85 -33.41 -22.76 24.49
C SER A 85 -34.32 -23.97 24.31
N VAL A 86 -35.50 -23.90 24.94
CA VAL A 86 -36.51 -24.94 24.86
C VAL A 86 -37.88 -24.32 24.66
N GLU A 87 -38.77 -25.08 24.06
CA GLU A 87 -40.19 -24.75 23.97
C GLU A 87 -40.91 -25.41 25.14
N THR A 88 -41.79 -24.67 25.84
CA THR A 88 -42.58 -25.21 26.93
C THR A 88 -43.98 -24.58 26.96
N ARG A 89 -44.94 -25.31 27.52
CA ARG A 89 -46.28 -24.80 27.76
C ARG A 89 -46.44 -24.47 29.24
N ILE A 90 -46.81 -23.24 29.55
CA ILE A 90 -47.14 -22.81 30.91
C ILE A 90 -48.56 -22.25 30.88
N GLY A 91 -49.47 -22.89 31.60
CA GLY A 91 -50.89 -22.57 31.51
C GLY A 91 -51.44 -22.83 30.08
N GLU A 92 -52.12 -21.82 29.54
CA GLU A 92 -52.68 -21.88 28.16
C GLU A 92 -51.69 -21.40 27.09
N HIS A 93 -50.58 -20.84 27.47
CA HIS A 93 -49.63 -20.21 26.56
C HIS A 93 -48.40 -21.08 26.29
N LEU A 94 -47.92 -20.98 25.06
CA LEU A 94 -46.64 -21.57 24.62
C LEU A 94 -45.56 -20.51 24.75
N PHE A 95 -44.43 -20.92 25.31
CA PHE A 95 -43.25 -20.03 25.52
C PHE A 95 -42.02 -20.61 24.83
N ASP A 96 -41.22 -19.72 24.26
CA ASP A 96 -39.83 -19.97 24.00
C ASP A 96 -39.03 -19.56 25.25
N VAL A 97 -38.35 -20.51 25.89
CA VAL A 97 -37.56 -20.24 27.09
C VAL A 97 -36.08 -20.25 26.70
N ILE A 98 -35.44 -19.13 26.92
CA ILE A 98 -34.03 -18.89 26.61
C ILE A 98 -33.21 -18.87 27.90
N GLY A 99 -32.29 -19.80 28.05
CA GLY A 99 -31.33 -19.84 29.15
C GLY A 99 -29.95 -19.39 28.74
N HIS A 100 -29.29 -18.59 29.54
CA HIS A 100 -27.90 -18.24 29.37
C HIS A 100 -27.21 -17.95 30.71
N SER A 101 -25.86 -18.07 30.75
CA SER A 101 -25.07 -17.71 31.94
C SER A 101 -24.11 -16.57 31.63
N TYR A 102 -24.00 -15.62 32.55
CA TYR A 102 -23.02 -14.52 32.45
C TYR A 102 -22.65 -14.00 33.84
N LYS A 103 -21.36 -13.83 34.13
CA LYS A 103 -20.84 -13.37 35.43
C LYS A 103 -21.42 -14.16 36.61
N GLU A 104 -21.40 -15.50 36.55
CA GLU A 104 -21.90 -16.41 37.56
C GLU A 104 -23.39 -16.35 37.84
N VAL A 105 -24.16 -15.59 37.07
CA VAL A 105 -25.61 -15.52 37.12
C VAL A 105 -26.18 -16.28 35.93
N PHE A 106 -27.20 -17.11 36.18
CA PHE A 106 -27.99 -17.80 35.17
C PHE A 106 -29.30 -17.05 34.93
N TYR A 107 -29.63 -16.81 33.70
CA TYR A 107 -30.83 -16.09 33.31
C TYR A 107 -31.75 -17.05 32.54
N LEU A 108 -33.02 -17.05 32.92
CA LEU A 108 -34.12 -17.67 32.15
C LEU A 108 -35.01 -16.55 31.64
N GLU A 109 -35.19 -16.48 30.34
CA GLU A 109 -36.05 -15.52 29.66
C GLU A 109 -37.20 -16.26 28.98
N PHE A 110 -38.43 -15.87 29.28
CA PHE A 110 -39.67 -16.50 28.79
C PHE A 110 -40.30 -15.55 27.79
N GLU A 111 -40.34 -15.90 26.52
CA GLU A 111 -41.06 -15.14 25.49
C GLU A 111 -42.33 -15.86 25.07
N ILE A 112 -43.45 -15.13 25.04
CA ILE A 112 -44.72 -15.71 24.60
C ILE A 112 -44.68 -15.98 23.09
N ARG A 113 -45.07 -17.21 22.69
CA ARG A 113 -45.17 -17.56 21.31
C ARG A 113 -46.60 -17.28 20.82
N THR A 114 -46.73 -16.38 19.84
CA THR A 114 -48.01 -16.09 19.19
C THR A 114 -48.37 -17.18 18.14
N ALA A 115 -49.66 -17.49 17.98
CA ALA A 115 -50.13 -18.60 17.16
C ALA A 115 -49.89 -18.49 15.63
N ASP A 116 -49.52 -17.30 15.13
CA ASP A 116 -49.24 -17.03 13.71
C ASP A 116 -47.80 -17.41 13.26
N THR A 117 -47.20 -18.37 13.90
CA THR A 117 -45.82 -18.77 13.58
C THR A 117 -45.77 -19.49 12.25
N LEU A 118 -45.26 -18.84 11.22
CA LEU A 118 -44.70 -19.50 10.03
C LEU A 118 -43.93 -20.73 10.48
N SER A 119 -44.24 -21.90 9.92
CA SER A 119 -43.58 -23.16 10.26
C SER A 119 -42.05 -22.93 10.27
N ILE A 120 -41.38 -23.25 11.37
CA ILE A 120 -39.89 -23.17 11.53
C ILE A 120 -39.19 -23.83 10.34
N THR A 121 -39.77 -24.93 9.83
CA THR A 121 -39.31 -25.67 8.66
C THR A 121 -39.28 -24.81 7.39
N SER A 122 -40.34 -24.03 7.13
CA SER A 122 -40.39 -23.15 5.95
C SER A 122 -39.39 -22.01 6.07
N PHE A 123 -39.12 -21.56 7.29
CA PHE A 123 -38.15 -20.49 7.56
C PHE A 123 -36.72 -20.97 7.37
N THR A 124 -36.40 -22.20 7.86
CA THR A 124 -35.08 -22.82 7.70
C THR A 124 -34.74 -23.07 6.23
N LEU A 125 -35.72 -23.59 5.45
CA LEU A 125 -35.54 -23.78 4.01
C LEU A 125 -35.33 -22.46 3.26
N ASN A 126 -36.03 -21.40 3.63
CA ASN A 126 -35.81 -20.07 3.06
C ASN A 126 -34.44 -19.50 3.44
N ALA A 127 -33.98 -19.65 4.68
CA ALA A 127 -32.66 -19.21 5.12
C ALA A 127 -31.55 -19.94 4.33
N GLN A 128 -31.66 -21.26 4.12
CA GLN A 128 -30.73 -22.02 3.30
C GLN A 128 -30.68 -21.52 1.85
N ARG A 129 -31.86 -21.23 1.25
CA ARG A 129 -31.94 -20.69 -0.11
C ARG A 129 -31.24 -19.34 -0.21
N ILE A 130 -31.46 -18.44 0.76
CA ILE A 130 -30.82 -17.13 0.78
C ILE A 130 -29.28 -17.26 0.95
N ILE A 131 -28.82 -18.11 1.85
CA ILE A 131 -27.39 -18.38 2.03
C ILE A 131 -26.75 -18.82 0.71
N ALA A 132 -27.42 -19.74 -0.03
CA ALA A 132 -26.92 -20.18 -1.33
C ALA A 132 -26.87 -19.04 -2.37
N GLN A 133 -27.86 -18.15 -2.39
CA GLN A 133 -27.88 -16.98 -3.29
C GLN A 133 -26.81 -15.96 -2.92
N VAL A 134 -26.66 -15.67 -1.64
CA VAL A 134 -25.70 -14.69 -1.10
C VAL A 134 -24.26 -15.08 -1.42
N GLN A 135 -23.95 -16.38 -1.48
CA GLN A 135 -22.63 -16.90 -1.84
C GLN A 135 -22.20 -16.60 -3.30
N LEU A 136 -23.16 -16.33 -4.19
CA LEU A 136 -22.89 -16.08 -5.61
C LEU A 136 -22.47 -14.63 -5.92
N HIS A 137 -22.60 -13.72 -4.96
CA HIS A 137 -22.21 -12.31 -5.17
C HIS A 137 -20.71 -12.12 -5.14
N ASN A 138 -20.22 -11.29 -6.07
CA ASN A 138 -18.81 -10.96 -6.22
C ASN A 138 -18.44 -9.53 -5.73
N ASP A 139 -19.44 -8.75 -5.32
CA ASP A 139 -19.24 -7.43 -4.75
C ASP A 139 -20.18 -7.17 -3.57
N THR A 140 -19.75 -6.31 -2.66
CA THR A 140 -20.46 -6.03 -1.41
C THR A 140 -21.76 -5.25 -1.64
N ALA A 141 -21.85 -4.41 -2.66
CA ALA A 141 -23.04 -3.59 -2.90
C ALA A 141 -24.22 -4.43 -3.39
N SER A 142 -24.01 -5.30 -4.39
CA SER A 142 -25.04 -6.23 -4.88
C SER A 142 -25.45 -7.25 -3.82
N LEU A 143 -24.49 -7.73 -3.01
CA LEU A 143 -24.77 -8.57 -1.85
C LEU A 143 -25.73 -7.89 -0.89
N LEU A 144 -25.42 -6.69 -0.41
CA LEU A 144 -26.21 -5.97 0.58
C LEU A 144 -27.60 -5.61 0.06
N SER A 145 -27.72 -5.21 -1.21
CA SER A 145 -28.99 -4.93 -1.85
C SER A 145 -29.90 -6.16 -1.87
N ASN A 146 -29.37 -7.30 -2.31
CA ASN A 146 -30.13 -8.56 -2.35
C ASN A 146 -30.58 -8.99 -0.94
N VAL A 147 -29.67 -8.88 0.04
CA VAL A 147 -29.96 -9.23 1.43
C VAL A 147 -31.03 -8.34 2.04
N THR A 148 -31.03 -7.03 1.80
CA THR A 148 -32.08 -6.13 2.31
C THR A 148 -33.46 -6.48 1.74
N ASP A 149 -33.54 -6.83 0.46
CA ASP A 149 -34.80 -7.26 -0.18
C ASP A 149 -35.32 -8.57 0.42
N GLU A 150 -34.46 -9.57 0.57
CA GLU A 150 -34.83 -10.85 1.14
C GLU A 150 -35.23 -10.76 2.62
N LEU A 151 -34.49 -10.01 3.42
CA LEU A 151 -34.82 -9.76 4.82
C LEU A 151 -36.20 -9.07 4.94
N ARG A 152 -36.46 -8.06 4.11
CA ARG A 152 -37.76 -7.38 4.11
C ARG A 152 -38.87 -8.34 3.75
N ARG A 153 -38.70 -9.15 2.72
CA ARG A 153 -39.67 -10.17 2.28
C ARG A 153 -39.95 -11.21 3.36
N MET A 154 -38.94 -11.67 4.09
CA MET A 154 -39.06 -12.69 5.13
C MET A 154 -39.66 -12.17 6.41
N THR A 155 -39.24 -10.98 6.84
CA THR A 155 -39.66 -10.40 8.12
C THR A 155 -40.97 -9.63 8.02
N GLY A 156 -41.30 -9.14 6.80
CA GLY A 156 -42.41 -8.24 6.58
C GLY A 156 -42.22 -6.89 7.27
N TYR A 157 -41.02 -6.46 7.53
CA TYR A 157 -40.74 -5.08 7.98
C TYR A 157 -41.02 -4.09 6.85
N ASP A 158 -41.43 -2.88 7.18
CA ASP A 158 -41.75 -1.85 6.20
C ASP A 158 -40.50 -1.32 5.50
N ARG A 159 -39.34 -1.30 6.22
CA ARG A 159 -38.04 -0.88 5.72
C ARG A 159 -36.94 -1.78 6.27
N VAL A 160 -36.03 -2.19 5.42
CA VAL A 160 -34.75 -2.84 5.81
C VAL A 160 -33.61 -2.10 5.13
N MET A 161 -32.60 -1.73 5.90
CA MET A 161 -31.44 -0.99 5.44
C MET A 161 -30.17 -1.77 5.78
N ALA A 162 -29.18 -1.75 4.88
CA ALA A 162 -27.81 -2.10 5.22
C ALA A 162 -27.06 -0.81 5.60
N TYR A 163 -26.63 -0.74 6.84
CA TYR A 163 -25.94 0.38 7.43
C TYR A 163 -24.48 0.00 7.62
N ARG A 164 -23.54 0.77 7.01
CA ARG A 164 -22.10 0.53 7.08
C ARG A 164 -21.43 1.60 7.92
N PHE A 165 -20.58 1.19 8.87
CA PHE A 165 -19.73 2.11 9.60
C PHE A 165 -18.54 2.55 8.74
N ARG A 166 -18.22 3.84 8.77
CA ARG A 166 -17.09 4.46 8.11
C ARG A 166 -15.90 4.56 9.07
N HIS A 167 -14.74 4.99 8.55
CA HIS A 167 -13.50 5.16 9.32
C HIS A 167 -13.59 6.21 10.44
N ASP A 168 -14.51 7.19 10.31
CA ASP A 168 -14.83 8.23 11.29
C ASP A 168 -15.92 7.80 12.27
N ASP A 169 -16.25 6.52 12.30
CA ASP A 169 -17.33 5.92 13.08
C ASP A 169 -18.75 6.39 12.71
N SER A 170 -18.89 7.29 11.73
CA SER A 170 -20.20 7.59 11.15
C SER A 170 -20.75 6.38 10.40
N GLY A 171 -22.06 6.31 10.28
CA GLY A 171 -22.68 5.25 9.51
C GLY A 171 -23.36 5.77 8.26
N GLU A 172 -23.43 4.95 7.23
CA GLU A 172 -24.10 5.26 5.96
C GLU A 172 -25.04 4.15 5.55
N VAL A 173 -26.22 4.50 5.06
CA VAL A 173 -27.16 3.56 4.45
C VAL A 173 -26.68 3.25 3.04
N VAL A 174 -26.09 2.06 2.84
CA VAL A 174 -25.48 1.62 1.58
C VAL A 174 -26.40 0.73 0.72
N ALA A 175 -27.49 0.19 1.31
CA ALA A 175 -28.57 -0.48 0.60
C ALA A 175 -29.87 -0.31 1.37
N GLU A 176 -30.99 -0.26 0.68
CA GLU A 176 -32.30 -0.09 1.27
C GLU A 176 -33.39 -0.83 0.48
N SER A 177 -34.26 -1.56 1.19
CA SER A 177 -35.51 -2.08 0.68
C SER A 177 -36.62 -1.53 1.55
N ARG A 178 -37.60 -0.85 0.94
CA ARG A 178 -38.64 -0.13 1.67
C ARG A 178 -40.02 -0.26 1.02
N ARG A 179 -41.08 0.03 1.77
CA ARG A 179 -42.42 0.26 1.26
C ARG A 179 -42.42 1.56 0.42
N GLU A 180 -43.17 1.59 -0.66
CA GLU A 180 -43.15 2.69 -1.66
C GLU A 180 -43.52 4.07 -1.10
N ASP A 181 -44.39 4.11 -0.10
CA ASP A 181 -44.86 5.33 0.56
C ASP A 181 -43.87 5.95 1.56
N LEU A 182 -42.77 5.26 1.87
CA LEU A 182 -41.74 5.76 2.79
C LEU A 182 -40.67 6.51 2.02
N GLU A 183 -40.12 7.57 2.61
CA GLU A 183 -38.97 8.28 2.08
C GLU A 183 -37.71 7.40 2.09
N SER A 184 -36.80 7.61 1.12
CA SER A 184 -35.54 6.87 1.03
C SER A 184 -34.47 7.47 1.92
N TYR A 185 -33.77 6.59 2.66
CA TYR A 185 -32.57 6.92 3.42
C TYR A 185 -31.28 6.48 2.72
N LEU A 186 -31.39 5.91 1.52
CA LEU A 186 -30.22 5.45 0.76
C LEU A 186 -29.21 6.58 0.54
N GLY A 187 -27.95 6.34 0.86
CA GLY A 187 -26.85 7.30 0.76
C GLY A 187 -26.83 8.37 1.86
N GLN A 188 -27.75 8.32 2.83
CA GLN A 188 -27.72 9.22 3.97
C GLN A 188 -26.71 8.73 5.01
N ARG A 189 -26.02 9.68 5.64
CA ARG A 189 -25.09 9.45 6.76
C ARG A 189 -25.69 9.83 8.09
N TYR A 190 -25.21 9.16 9.12
CA TYR A 190 -25.59 9.35 10.52
C TYR A 190 -24.31 9.47 11.36
N PRO A 191 -24.18 10.45 12.26
CA PRO A 191 -22.95 10.63 13.02
C PRO A 191 -22.73 9.49 14.03
N ALA A 192 -21.47 9.29 14.42
CA ALA A 192 -21.05 8.28 15.39
C ALA A 192 -21.82 8.33 16.71
N SER A 193 -22.31 9.51 17.08
CA SER A 193 -23.09 9.73 18.30
C SER A 193 -24.48 9.09 18.29
N ASP A 194 -25.03 8.67 17.12
CA ASP A 194 -26.33 8.02 17.03
C ASP A 194 -26.24 6.55 17.46
N ILE A 195 -25.08 5.90 17.24
CA ILE A 195 -24.76 4.56 17.72
C ILE A 195 -23.43 4.62 18.48
N PRO A 196 -23.45 5.01 19.76
CA PRO A 196 -22.23 5.24 20.52
C PRO A 196 -21.44 3.94 20.79
N ALA A 197 -20.17 4.07 21.18
CA ALA A 197 -19.22 2.96 21.31
C ALA A 197 -19.71 1.81 22.22
N GLN A 198 -20.41 2.11 23.33
CA GLN A 198 -20.98 1.08 24.19
C GLN A 198 -22.10 0.29 23.51
N ALA A 199 -22.92 0.91 22.67
CA ALA A 199 -23.94 0.22 21.91
C ALA A 199 -23.30 -0.68 20.84
N ARG A 200 -22.27 -0.21 20.15
CA ARG A 200 -21.51 -1.01 19.16
C ARG A 200 -20.89 -2.26 19.78
N ARG A 201 -20.34 -2.18 21.02
CA ARG A 201 -19.84 -3.35 21.74
C ARG A 201 -20.94 -4.39 21.99
N LEU A 202 -22.12 -3.94 22.39
CA LEU A 202 -23.26 -4.85 22.64
C LEU A 202 -23.79 -5.49 21.36
N TYR A 203 -23.73 -4.79 20.20
CA TYR A 203 -24.09 -5.37 18.90
C TYR A 203 -23.11 -6.46 18.46
N ILE A 204 -21.86 -6.44 18.90
CA ILE A 204 -20.89 -7.53 18.66
C ILE A 204 -21.23 -8.73 19.56
N GLN A 205 -21.56 -8.51 20.84
CA GLN A 205 -21.85 -9.56 21.82
C GLN A 205 -23.20 -10.25 21.56
N ASN A 206 -24.22 -9.44 21.23
CA ASN A 206 -25.56 -9.91 20.90
C ASN A 206 -25.94 -9.43 19.49
N PRO A 207 -25.66 -10.23 18.45
CA PRO A 207 -25.80 -9.81 17.06
C PRO A 207 -27.20 -9.46 16.61
N ILE A 208 -28.24 -9.91 17.37
CA ILE A 208 -29.64 -9.59 17.05
C ILE A 208 -30.25 -8.82 18.20
N ARG A 209 -30.81 -7.67 17.88
CA ARG A 209 -31.53 -6.84 18.84
C ARG A 209 -32.92 -6.56 18.31
N LEU A 210 -33.96 -6.91 19.12
CA LEU A 210 -35.35 -6.65 18.83
C LEU A 210 -35.90 -5.58 19.77
N ILE A 211 -36.70 -4.67 19.22
CA ILE A 211 -37.60 -3.75 19.93
C ILE A 211 -38.96 -3.98 19.37
N ALA A 212 -39.82 -4.68 20.13
CA ALA A 212 -41.12 -5.09 19.64
C ALA A 212 -42.15 -3.94 19.53
N ASP A 213 -42.05 -2.96 20.42
CA ASP A 213 -42.79 -1.68 20.40
C ASP A 213 -41.98 -0.61 21.11
N VAL A 214 -41.62 0.47 20.45
CA VAL A 214 -40.82 1.57 21.04
C VAL A 214 -41.59 2.32 22.16
N ALA A 215 -42.91 2.22 22.21
CA ALA A 215 -43.76 2.86 23.23
C ALA A 215 -44.06 1.95 24.43
N TYR A 216 -43.31 0.87 24.59
CA TYR A 216 -43.53 -0.07 25.71
C TYR A 216 -43.21 0.57 27.07
N THR A 217 -43.84 0.03 28.14
CA THR A 217 -43.45 0.32 29.51
C THR A 217 -42.43 -0.73 29.96
N PRO A 218 -41.22 -0.35 30.41
CA PRO A 218 -40.20 -1.30 30.87
C PRO A 218 -40.71 -2.07 32.13
N MET A 219 -40.52 -3.40 32.14
CA MET A 219 -40.77 -4.27 33.30
C MET A 219 -39.55 -4.37 34.14
N ARG A 220 -39.63 -3.87 35.41
CA ARG A 220 -38.48 -3.81 36.32
C ARG A 220 -38.07 -5.21 36.78
N VAL A 221 -36.78 -5.42 36.98
CA VAL A 221 -36.23 -6.61 37.62
C VAL A 221 -36.10 -6.32 39.12
N PHE A 222 -36.65 -7.21 39.95
CA PHE A 222 -36.67 -7.03 41.38
C PHE A 222 -36.12 -8.25 42.14
N PRO A 223 -35.20 -8.04 43.14
CA PRO A 223 -34.59 -6.79 43.53
C PRO A 223 -33.67 -6.20 42.43
N ALA A 224 -33.48 -4.89 42.45
CA ALA A 224 -32.68 -4.18 41.42
C ALA A 224 -31.19 -4.51 41.46
N LEU A 225 -30.69 -4.94 42.62
CA LEU A 225 -29.31 -5.36 42.83
C LEU A 225 -29.27 -6.83 43.22
N ASN A 226 -28.25 -7.53 42.79
CA ASN A 226 -27.97 -8.90 43.18
C ASN A 226 -27.78 -8.94 44.73
N PRO A 227 -28.59 -9.71 45.47
CA PRO A 227 -28.50 -9.76 46.90
C PRO A 227 -27.15 -10.23 47.48
N GLU A 228 -26.36 -10.94 46.69
CA GLU A 228 -25.06 -11.48 47.13
C GLU A 228 -23.90 -10.53 46.85
N THR A 229 -23.89 -9.91 45.65
CA THR A 229 -22.76 -9.04 45.24
C THR A 229 -23.04 -7.56 45.41
N ASN A 230 -24.30 -7.17 45.63
CA ASN A 230 -24.78 -5.79 45.66
C ASN A 230 -24.49 -5.01 44.33
N GLU A 231 -24.31 -5.73 43.23
CA GLU A 231 -24.12 -5.16 41.91
C GLU A 231 -25.42 -5.27 41.08
N SER A 232 -25.54 -4.42 40.05
CA SER A 232 -26.66 -4.51 39.09
C SER A 232 -26.53 -5.75 38.21
N PHE A 233 -27.66 -6.36 37.85
CA PHE A 233 -27.69 -7.50 36.91
C PHE A 233 -27.27 -7.08 35.52
N ASP A 234 -26.21 -7.73 34.98
CA ASP A 234 -25.71 -7.47 33.66
C ASP A 234 -26.51 -8.26 32.60
N LEU A 235 -27.28 -7.54 31.82
CA LEU A 235 -28.17 -8.09 30.79
C LEU A 235 -27.57 -8.02 29.37
N SER A 236 -26.23 -8.01 29.24
CA SER A 236 -25.56 -7.90 27.94
C SER A 236 -26.03 -8.96 26.93
N TYR A 237 -26.26 -10.18 27.37
CA TYR A 237 -26.70 -11.30 26.56
C TYR A 237 -28.23 -11.52 26.57
N SER A 238 -28.97 -10.76 27.37
CA SER A 238 -30.43 -10.89 27.46
C SER A 238 -31.11 -10.40 26.20
N VAL A 239 -31.99 -11.23 25.64
CA VAL A 239 -32.80 -10.90 24.47
C VAL A 239 -33.92 -9.95 24.80
N LEU A 240 -34.40 -9.98 26.06
CA LEU A 240 -35.46 -9.11 26.60
C LEU A 240 -34.96 -7.78 27.17
N ARG A 241 -33.66 -7.59 27.30
CA ARG A 241 -33.07 -6.37 27.89
C ARG A 241 -33.79 -5.11 27.40
N SER A 242 -34.19 -4.24 28.35
CA SER A 242 -34.76 -2.92 28.04
C SER A 242 -33.81 -2.05 27.22
N VAL A 243 -34.34 -1.15 26.42
CA VAL A 243 -33.62 -0.25 25.54
C VAL A 243 -33.51 1.12 26.22
N SER A 244 -32.43 1.85 25.94
CA SER A 244 -32.28 3.24 26.39
C SER A 244 -33.50 4.08 25.97
N PRO A 245 -34.11 4.82 26.89
CA PRO A 245 -35.21 5.72 26.57
C PRO A 245 -34.89 6.72 25.46
N ILE A 246 -33.63 7.17 25.39
CA ILE A 246 -33.15 8.07 24.33
C ILE A 246 -33.24 7.41 22.97
N HIS A 247 -32.90 6.11 22.88
CA HIS A 247 -33.00 5.39 21.60
C HIS A 247 -34.47 5.11 21.22
N CYS A 248 -35.34 4.85 22.17
CA CYS A 248 -36.78 4.73 21.92
C CYS A 248 -37.38 6.06 21.42
N GLU A 249 -37.00 7.19 22.01
CA GLU A 249 -37.39 8.54 21.54
C GLU A 249 -36.84 8.82 20.13
N TYR A 250 -35.58 8.44 19.84
CA TYR A 250 -34.99 8.55 18.52
C TYR A 250 -35.81 7.81 17.46
N LEU A 251 -36.15 6.56 17.71
CA LEU A 251 -36.98 5.75 16.79
C LEU A 251 -38.37 6.33 16.64
N THR A 252 -38.97 6.83 17.72
CA THR A 252 -40.30 7.48 17.69
C THR A 252 -40.27 8.73 16.81
N ASN A 253 -39.19 9.55 16.90
CA ASN A 253 -39.04 10.73 16.06
C ASN A 253 -38.89 10.36 14.55
N MET A 254 -38.34 9.16 14.24
CA MET A 254 -38.32 8.60 12.88
C MET A 254 -39.67 8.02 12.44
N GLY A 255 -40.72 8.02 13.28
CA GLY A 255 -42.00 7.38 13.02
C GLY A 255 -41.97 5.85 13.13
N VAL A 256 -40.90 5.27 13.69
CA VAL A 256 -40.71 3.83 13.83
C VAL A 256 -41.36 3.34 15.12
N ARG A 257 -42.17 2.26 15.03
CA ARG A 257 -42.83 1.63 16.19
C ARG A 257 -42.19 0.31 16.59
N ALA A 258 -41.58 -0.41 15.67
CA ALA A 258 -40.79 -1.60 15.97
C ALA A 258 -39.49 -1.62 15.19
N SER A 259 -38.42 -2.13 15.80
CA SER A 259 -37.11 -2.20 15.18
C SER A 259 -36.42 -3.54 15.47
N MET A 260 -35.69 -4.06 14.49
CA MET A 260 -34.78 -5.18 14.68
C MET A 260 -33.47 -4.85 13.98
N SER A 261 -32.34 -5.08 14.66
CA SER A 261 -31.01 -4.97 14.07
C SER A 261 -30.32 -6.32 14.04
N ILE A 262 -29.60 -6.58 12.93
CA ILE A 262 -28.80 -7.78 12.70
C ILE A 262 -27.39 -7.32 12.38
N SER A 263 -26.42 -7.68 13.22
CA SER A 263 -25.04 -7.20 13.13
C SER A 263 -24.27 -7.90 12.00
N ILE A 264 -23.36 -7.16 11.36
CA ILE A 264 -22.37 -7.68 10.42
C ILE A 264 -21.01 -7.45 11.10
N VAL A 265 -20.34 -8.54 11.51
CA VAL A 265 -19.07 -8.49 12.25
C VAL A 265 -17.95 -9.05 11.38
N VAL A 266 -16.95 -8.24 11.11
CA VAL A 266 -15.80 -8.60 10.28
C VAL A 266 -14.52 -8.40 11.08
N GLY A 267 -13.67 -9.43 11.18
CA GLY A 267 -12.44 -9.36 11.96
C GLY A 267 -12.64 -8.95 13.43
N GLY A 268 -13.77 -9.34 14.05
CA GLY A 268 -14.10 -8.99 15.44
C GLY A 268 -14.59 -7.55 15.63
N LYS A 269 -14.73 -6.75 14.56
CA LYS A 269 -15.25 -5.37 14.60
C LYS A 269 -16.64 -5.31 13.98
N LEU A 270 -17.48 -4.42 14.49
CA LEU A 270 -18.79 -4.15 13.90
C LEU A 270 -18.58 -3.40 12.57
N TRP A 271 -18.67 -4.11 11.46
CA TRP A 271 -18.52 -3.55 10.12
C TRP A 271 -19.78 -2.78 9.69
N GLY A 272 -20.94 -3.29 10.10
CA GLY A 272 -22.24 -2.71 9.77
C GLY A 272 -23.37 -3.46 10.45
N LEU A 273 -24.59 -3.12 10.10
CA LEU A 273 -25.78 -3.82 10.55
C LEU A 273 -26.92 -3.74 9.51
N PHE A 274 -27.79 -4.73 9.50
CA PHE A 274 -29.09 -4.60 8.87
C PHE A 274 -30.06 -4.00 9.90
N SER A 275 -30.62 -2.83 9.59
CA SER A 275 -31.61 -2.14 10.42
C SER A 275 -33.00 -2.33 9.80
N CYS A 276 -33.87 -3.02 10.53
CA CYS A 276 -35.26 -3.31 10.11
C CYS A 276 -36.21 -2.40 10.90
N HIS A 277 -37.03 -1.61 10.22
CA HIS A 277 -37.98 -0.69 10.81
C HIS A 277 -39.42 -1.03 10.40
N HIS A 278 -40.38 -0.93 11.35
CA HIS A 278 -41.78 -1.12 11.10
C HIS A 278 -42.62 -0.01 11.75
N MET A 279 -43.67 0.41 11.05
CA MET A 279 -44.46 1.59 11.47
C MET A 279 -45.58 1.24 12.45
N SER A 280 -45.69 -0.04 12.85
CA SER A 280 -46.58 -0.54 13.92
C SER A 280 -45.79 -1.53 14.81
N PRO A 281 -46.25 -1.82 16.04
CA PRO A 281 -45.62 -2.83 16.88
C PRO A 281 -45.50 -4.19 16.16
N LYS A 282 -44.33 -4.82 16.30
CA LYS A 282 -44.07 -6.11 15.61
C LYS A 282 -43.09 -6.96 16.44
N LEU A 283 -43.56 -8.15 16.78
CA LEU A 283 -42.74 -9.17 17.44
C LEU A 283 -42.31 -10.22 16.41
N ILE A 284 -41.00 -10.47 16.34
CA ILE A 284 -40.44 -11.58 15.57
C ILE A 284 -40.13 -12.73 16.54
N PRO A 285 -40.74 -13.94 16.38
CA PRO A 285 -40.55 -15.06 17.30
C PRO A 285 -39.06 -15.45 17.45
N TYR A 286 -38.67 -15.92 18.64
CA TYR A 286 -37.28 -16.27 18.94
C TYR A 286 -36.63 -17.24 17.96
N PRO A 287 -37.30 -18.37 17.54
CA PRO A 287 -36.67 -19.30 16.58
C PRO A 287 -36.37 -18.67 15.23
N VAL A 288 -37.20 -17.70 14.80
CA VAL A 288 -36.96 -16.93 13.57
C VAL A 288 -35.75 -16.03 13.71
N ARG A 289 -35.57 -15.35 14.86
CA ARG A 289 -34.40 -14.54 15.16
C ARG A 289 -33.11 -15.37 15.17
N MET A 290 -33.15 -16.60 15.70
CA MET A 290 -31.99 -17.51 15.68
C MET A 290 -31.57 -17.89 14.27
N SER A 291 -32.51 -18.06 13.35
CA SER A 291 -32.17 -18.26 11.93
C SER A 291 -31.47 -17.05 11.33
N PHE A 292 -31.83 -15.82 11.73
CA PHE A 292 -31.13 -14.62 11.32
C PHE A 292 -29.76 -14.49 11.97
N GLN A 293 -29.52 -15.08 13.14
CA GLN A 293 -28.17 -15.10 13.73
C GLN A 293 -27.20 -15.93 12.88
N ILE A 294 -27.63 -17.11 12.43
CA ILE A 294 -26.85 -17.94 11.51
C ILE A 294 -26.62 -17.18 10.20
N PHE A 295 -27.66 -16.56 9.67
CA PHE A 295 -27.58 -15.75 8.46
C PHE A 295 -26.58 -14.59 8.62
N SER A 296 -26.60 -13.86 9.76
CA SER A 296 -25.64 -12.80 10.08
C SER A 296 -24.21 -13.31 10.04
N GLN A 297 -23.93 -14.47 10.63
CA GLN A 297 -22.59 -15.07 10.62
C GLN A 297 -22.10 -15.37 9.19
N VAL A 298 -22.98 -16.00 8.38
CA VAL A 298 -22.64 -16.29 6.98
C VAL A 298 -22.44 -15.03 6.18
N CYS A 299 -23.33 -14.04 6.33
CA CYS A 299 -23.22 -12.76 5.65
C CYS A 299 -21.92 -12.02 6.04
N SER A 300 -21.57 -12.02 7.32
CA SER A 300 -20.33 -11.45 7.84
C SER A 300 -19.10 -12.11 7.21
N ALA A 301 -19.07 -13.44 7.13
CA ALA A 301 -17.96 -14.18 6.50
C ALA A 301 -17.85 -13.88 5.00
N ILE A 302 -18.97 -13.69 4.30
CA ILE A 302 -18.95 -13.34 2.87
C ILE A 302 -18.46 -11.90 2.67
N VAL A 303 -18.94 -10.94 3.48
CA VAL A 303 -18.45 -9.55 3.45
C VAL A 303 -16.95 -9.52 3.72
N GLU A 304 -16.48 -10.27 4.73
CA GLU A 304 -15.05 -10.38 5.04
C GLU A 304 -14.25 -10.92 3.85
N ARG A 305 -14.72 -12.01 3.23
CA ARG A 305 -14.08 -12.60 2.02
C ARG A 305 -14.02 -11.59 0.88
N LEU A 306 -15.11 -10.85 0.62
CA LEU A 306 -15.16 -9.87 -0.48
C LEU A 306 -14.22 -8.67 -0.22
N GLU A 307 -14.21 -8.15 1.00
CA GLU A 307 -13.30 -7.04 1.37
C GLU A 307 -11.82 -7.48 1.33
N GLN A 308 -11.51 -8.66 1.88
CA GLN A 308 -10.15 -9.22 1.81
C GLN A 308 -9.73 -9.53 0.37
N GLY A 309 -10.63 -10.08 -0.45
CA GLY A 309 -10.38 -10.33 -1.86
C GLY A 309 -10.08 -9.04 -2.63
N ARG A 310 -10.82 -7.96 -2.37
CA ARG A 310 -10.59 -6.64 -2.96
C ARG A 310 -9.23 -6.07 -2.57
N ILE A 311 -8.88 -6.15 -1.29
CA ILE A 311 -7.57 -5.69 -0.78
C ILE A 311 -6.43 -6.53 -1.39
N ALA A 312 -6.59 -7.86 -1.42
CA ALA A 312 -5.58 -8.76 -1.99
C ALA A 312 -5.34 -8.49 -3.48
N GLU A 313 -6.39 -8.24 -4.26
CA GLU A 313 -6.27 -7.90 -5.68
C GLU A 313 -5.57 -6.55 -5.90
N LEU A 314 -5.91 -5.53 -5.11
CA LEU A 314 -5.22 -4.24 -5.15
C LEU A 314 -3.71 -4.39 -4.83
N LEU A 315 -3.38 -5.17 -3.80
CA LEU A 315 -2.00 -5.44 -3.42
C LEU A 315 -1.25 -6.27 -4.48
N ARG A 316 -1.92 -7.24 -5.12
CA ARG A 316 -1.34 -8.04 -6.21
C ARG A 316 -0.98 -7.16 -7.40
N VAL A 317 -1.93 -6.38 -7.90
CA VAL A 317 -1.72 -5.45 -9.02
C VAL A 317 -0.62 -4.43 -8.69
N SER A 318 -0.66 -3.86 -7.50
CA SER A 318 0.37 -2.93 -7.05
C SER A 318 1.75 -3.59 -6.95
N THR A 319 1.83 -4.85 -6.49
CA THR A 319 3.09 -5.59 -6.41
C THR A 319 3.68 -5.86 -7.79
N GLU A 320 2.85 -6.26 -8.76
CA GLU A 320 3.30 -6.46 -10.15
C GLU A 320 3.86 -5.17 -10.76
N ARG A 321 3.14 -4.05 -10.60
CA ARG A 321 3.59 -2.74 -11.07
C ARG A 321 4.88 -2.28 -10.39
N ARG A 322 4.97 -2.45 -9.07
CA ARG A 322 6.13 -2.10 -8.27
C ARG A 322 7.38 -2.90 -8.67
N LEU A 323 7.23 -4.21 -8.91
CA LEU A 323 8.33 -5.05 -9.40
C LEU A 323 8.76 -4.67 -10.83
N ALA A 324 7.82 -4.32 -11.71
CA ALA A 324 8.13 -3.82 -13.04
C ALA A 324 8.90 -2.48 -12.96
N LEU A 325 8.48 -1.57 -12.09
CA LEU A 325 9.17 -0.31 -11.82
C LEU A 325 10.60 -0.53 -11.29
N ALA A 326 10.76 -1.44 -10.30
CA ALA A 326 12.06 -1.76 -9.72
C ALA A 326 13.02 -2.38 -10.74
N ARG A 327 12.53 -3.25 -11.64
CA ARG A 327 13.35 -3.79 -12.76
C ARG A 327 13.80 -2.67 -13.70
N ARG A 328 12.87 -1.81 -14.14
CA ARG A 328 13.20 -0.67 -14.99
C ARG A 328 14.20 0.28 -14.34
N ALA A 329 14.00 0.57 -13.06
CA ALA A 329 14.90 1.44 -12.29
C ALA A 329 16.31 0.84 -12.12
N ARG A 330 16.43 -0.50 -12.12
CA ARG A 330 17.73 -1.20 -12.07
C ARG A 330 18.45 -1.17 -13.41
N ASP A 331 17.68 -1.32 -14.50
CA ASP A 331 18.22 -1.47 -15.86
C ASP A 331 18.44 -0.09 -16.53
N ALA A 332 17.93 0.99 -15.94
CA ALA A 332 18.04 2.34 -16.48
C ALA A 332 19.32 3.04 -16.00
N ASP A 333 20.00 3.72 -16.91
CA ASP A 333 21.12 4.62 -16.57
C ASP A 333 20.66 5.85 -15.77
N ASP A 334 19.38 6.21 -15.84
CA ASP A 334 18.75 7.31 -15.08
C ASP A 334 17.55 6.80 -14.25
N LEU A 335 17.79 6.59 -12.97
CA LEU A 335 16.74 6.21 -11.98
C LEU A 335 15.57 7.20 -12.01
N PHE A 336 15.86 8.48 -12.20
CA PHE A 336 14.88 9.55 -12.19
C PHE A 336 13.86 9.41 -13.33
N GLY A 337 14.34 9.18 -14.56
CA GLY A 337 13.49 8.95 -15.74
C GLY A 337 12.66 7.66 -15.62
N ALA A 338 13.22 6.62 -15.03
CA ALA A 338 12.51 5.36 -14.81
C ALA A 338 11.32 5.50 -13.84
N LEU A 339 11.46 6.28 -12.76
CA LEU A 339 10.41 6.55 -11.78
C LEU A 339 9.27 7.41 -12.36
N ALA A 340 9.56 8.29 -13.28
CA ALA A 340 8.64 9.27 -13.84
C ALA A 340 7.87 8.79 -15.08
N HIS A 341 8.00 7.52 -15.45
CA HIS A 341 7.30 6.99 -16.64
C HIS A 341 5.78 7.16 -16.53
N PRO A 342 5.07 7.69 -17.57
CA PRO A 342 3.67 8.08 -17.46
C PRO A 342 2.71 6.93 -17.17
N ASP A 343 2.94 5.76 -17.77
CA ASP A 343 2.01 4.62 -17.75
C ASP A 343 2.27 3.64 -16.61
N ASP A 344 3.56 3.40 -16.29
CA ASP A 344 3.99 2.37 -15.32
C ASP A 344 4.88 2.96 -14.21
N GLY A 345 4.95 4.28 -14.10
CA GLY A 345 5.72 4.97 -13.06
C GLY A 345 5.00 5.01 -11.71
N ILE A 346 5.51 5.86 -10.82
CA ILE A 346 4.96 6.02 -9.47
C ILE A 346 3.49 6.44 -9.42
N ALA A 347 3.02 7.22 -10.41
CA ALA A 347 1.63 7.68 -10.48
C ALA A 347 0.61 6.56 -10.79
N ALA A 348 1.07 5.39 -11.25
CA ALA A 348 0.22 4.23 -11.51
C ALA A 348 0.08 3.29 -10.31
N LEU A 349 0.90 3.47 -9.26
CA LEU A 349 0.93 2.60 -8.09
C LEU A 349 -0.18 2.91 -7.10
N ILE A 350 -0.48 4.18 -6.91
CA ILE A 350 -1.47 4.68 -5.95
C ILE A 350 -2.42 5.62 -6.70
N PRO A 351 -3.75 5.50 -6.52
CA PRO A 351 -4.71 6.42 -7.10
C PRO A 351 -4.41 7.87 -6.68
N CYS A 352 -4.09 8.72 -7.64
CA CYS A 352 -3.73 10.12 -7.41
C CYS A 352 -4.01 10.96 -8.66
N ASP A 353 -4.17 12.26 -8.47
CA ASP A 353 -4.35 13.23 -9.56
C ASP A 353 -3.01 13.68 -10.13
N GLY A 354 -1.94 13.61 -9.34
CA GLY A 354 -0.58 13.84 -9.77
C GLY A 354 0.46 13.24 -8.84
N ALA A 355 1.68 13.13 -9.34
CA ALA A 355 2.82 12.66 -8.58
C ALA A 355 4.08 13.42 -8.96
N LEU A 356 5.06 13.45 -8.06
CA LEU A 356 6.31 14.16 -8.24
C LEU A 356 7.47 13.38 -7.63
N VAL A 357 8.58 13.34 -8.33
CA VAL A 357 9.86 12.77 -7.86
C VAL A 357 10.87 13.89 -7.67
N MET A 358 11.58 13.86 -6.56
CA MET A 358 12.73 14.72 -6.30
C MET A 358 13.95 13.87 -5.93
N LEU A 359 15.09 14.14 -6.53
CA LEU A 359 16.34 13.45 -6.23
C LEU A 359 17.55 14.33 -6.67
N GLY A 360 18.52 14.53 -5.79
CA GLY A 360 19.74 15.26 -6.12
C GLY A 360 19.53 16.70 -6.62
N GLY A 361 18.48 17.38 -6.15
CA GLY A 361 18.11 18.74 -6.58
C GLY A 361 17.34 18.81 -7.91
N ARG A 362 17.13 17.67 -8.59
CA ARG A 362 16.25 17.56 -9.78
C ARG A 362 14.82 17.29 -9.33
N THR A 363 13.87 17.87 -10.04
CA THR A 363 12.42 17.67 -9.79
C THR A 363 11.74 17.29 -11.10
N LEU A 364 10.81 16.34 -11.05
CA LEU A 364 9.98 15.99 -12.19
C LEU A 364 8.54 15.71 -11.74
N SER A 365 7.62 16.50 -12.26
CA SER A 365 6.17 16.32 -12.07
C SER A 365 5.60 15.35 -13.09
N ILE A 366 4.68 14.49 -12.62
CA ILE A 366 3.95 13.51 -13.42
C ILE A 366 2.45 13.77 -13.24
N ARG A 367 1.74 14.08 -14.31
CA ARG A 367 0.32 14.47 -14.28
C ARG A 367 0.07 15.70 -13.38
N GLY A 368 0.28 16.89 -13.94
CA GLY A 368 0.07 18.17 -13.26
C GLY A 368 1.35 18.81 -12.73
N ASP A 369 1.28 20.08 -12.38
CA ASP A 369 2.37 20.85 -11.79
C ASP A 369 2.13 21.00 -10.28
N PHE A 370 2.91 20.26 -9.48
CA PHE A 370 2.82 20.23 -8.02
C PHE A 370 4.15 20.62 -7.35
N GLU A 371 5.09 21.22 -8.07
CA GLU A 371 6.41 21.57 -7.54
C GLU A 371 6.32 22.52 -6.35
N ARG A 372 5.46 23.50 -6.44
CA ARG A 372 5.23 24.46 -5.35
C ARG A 372 4.67 23.80 -4.10
N GLN A 373 3.69 22.91 -4.26
CA GLN A 373 3.09 22.15 -3.16
C GLN A 373 4.11 21.23 -2.50
N ALA A 374 4.91 20.52 -3.29
CA ALA A 374 6.00 19.68 -2.78
C ALA A 374 7.02 20.49 -1.97
N GLY A 375 7.39 21.68 -2.46
CA GLY A 375 8.27 22.60 -1.74
C GLY A 375 7.71 23.02 -0.37
N ASN A 376 6.42 23.36 -0.30
CA ASN A 376 5.74 23.70 0.95
C ASN A 376 5.69 22.51 1.93
N VAL A 377 5.44 21.30 1.42
CA VAL A 377 5.45 20.07 2.23
C VAL A 377 6.84 19.81 2.80
N LEU A 378 7.89 19.93 1.97
CA LEU A 378 9.28 19.76 2.42
C LEU A 378 9.68 20.77 3.51
N GLN A 379 9.29 22.03 3.35
CA GLN A 379 9.54 23.06 4.34
C GLN A 379 8.92 22.74 5.71
N ARG A 380 7.75 22.12 5.70
CA ARG A 380 7.09 21.64 6.92
C ARG A 380 7.78 20.41 7.49
N LEU A 381 8.21 19.46 6.65
CA LEU A 381 8.91 18.23 7.05
C LEU A 381 10.32 18.48 7.57
N GLN A 382 10.95 19.60 7.23
CA GLN A 382 12.25 20.02 7.82
C GLN A 382 12.17 20.18 9.35
N ARG A 383 10.96 20.38 9.91
CA ARG A 383 10.75 20.46 11.38
C ARG A 383 10.75 19.09 12.04
N ASP A 384 10.58 18.01 11.28
CA ASP A 384 10.60 16.61 11.75
C ASP A 384 11.45 15.76 10.81
N PRO A 385 12.81 15.86 10.89
CA PRO A 385 13.73 15.23 9.94
C PRO A 385 13.75 13.70 10.02
N GLU A 386 13.22 13.10 11.08
CA GLU A 386 13.17 11.64 11.23
C GLU A 386 11.99 11.01 10.52
N ARG A 387 11.03 11.81 10.09
CA ARG A 387 9.81 11.33 9.45
C ARG A 387 10.06 10.98 7.98
N ASP A 388 10.02 9.71 7.66
CA ASP A 388 10.23 9.21 6.29
C ASP A 388 8.92 9.04 5.49
N ILE A 389 7.75 9.05 6.16
CA ILE A 389 6.43 9.03 5.53
C ILE A 389 5.56 10.13 6.12
N TYR A 390 4.89 10.87 5.28
CA TYR A 390 3.93 11.89 5.65
C TYR A 390 2.67 11.77 4.81
N HIS A 391 1.49 11.86 5.42
CA HIS A 391 0.22 11.91 4.70
C HIS A 391 -0.77 12.83 5.39
N THR A 392 -1.64 13.43 4.60
CA THR A 392 -2.79 14.23 5.03
C THR A 392 -3.80 14.29 3.90
N ASP A 393 -5.08 14.39 4.22
CA ASP A 393 -6.19 14.64 3.30
C ASP A 393 -6.74 16.07 3.41
N ASN A 394 -6.18 16.85 4.35
CA ASN A 394 -6.52 18.24 4.60
C ASN A 394 -5.24 19.07 4.66
N TRP A 395 -4.58 19.25 3.49
CA TRP A 395 -3.46 20.18 3.39
C TRP A 395 -3.99 21.60 3.40
N PRO A 396 -3.52 22.48 4.33
CA PRO A 396 -4.03 23.83 4.41
C PRO A 396 -3.81 24.58 3.09
N GLN A 397 -4.90 25.03 2.51
CA GLN A 397 -4.88 25.94 1.37
C GLN A 397 -4.20 27.26 1.77
N PRO A 398 -3.44 27.91 0.88
CA PRO A 398 -2.99 29.27 1.12
C PRO A 398 -4.22 30.17 1.34
N SER A 399 -4.13 31.10 2.30
CA SER A 399 -5.17 32.08 2.58
C SER A 399 -5.57 32.88 1.31
N GLU A 400 -6.74 33.49 1.31
CA GLU A 400 -7.34 34.28 0.20
C GLU A 400 -6.40 35.30 -0.47
N ASP A 401 -5.26 35.65 0.16
CA ASP A 401 -4.21 36.51 -0.39
C ASP A 401 -3.26 35.81 -1.38
N SER A 402 -3.45 34.55 -1.70
CA SER A 402 -2.64 33.79 -2.67
C SER A 402 -3.54 33.09 -3.69
N PRO A 403 -3.94 33.76 -4.79
CA PRO A 403 -4.92 33.23 -5.77
C PRO A 403 -4.42 32.02 -6.60
N ASP A 404 -3.16 31.61 -6.47
CA ASP A 404 -2.53 30.53 -7.23
C ASP A 404 -2.35 29.21 -6.42
N GLY A 405 -3.07 29.03 -5.32
CA GLY A 405 -3.11 27.76 -4.61
C GLY A 405 -3.96 26.75 -5.39
N GLY A 406 -3.33 25.85 -6.14
CA GLY A 406 -4.05 24.76 -6.81
C GLY A 406 -4.90 23.96 -5.80
N ASP A 407 -6.04 23.41 -6.26
CA ASP A 407 -7.07 22.67 -5.50
C ASP A 407 -6.55 21.36 -4.84
N CYS A 408 -5.29 21.30 -4.40
CA CYS A 408 -4.66 20.11 -3.81
C CYS A 408 -4.84 20.09 -2.30
N CYS A 409 -5.62 19.13 -1.80
CA CYS A 409 -5.87 18.93 -0.37
C CYS A 409 -5.23 17.66 0.18
N GLY A 410 -5.01 16.67 -0.66
CA GLY A 410 -4.38 15.39 -0.26
C GLY A 410 -2.92 15.33 -0.62
N VAL A 411 -2.07 14.98 0.34
CA VAL A 411 -0.64 14.77 0.13
C VAL A 411 -0.22 13.47 0.79
N LEU A 412 0.50 12.63 0.04
CA LEU A 412 1.26 11.48 0.56
C LEU A 412 2.70 11.64 0.09
N ALA A 413 3.65 11.64 1.00
CA ALA A 413 5.07 11.80 0.71
C ALA A 413 5.89 10.69 1.37
N ILE A 414 6.86 10.15 0.63
CA ILE A 414 7.84 9.19 1.15
C ILE A 414 9.26 9.64 0.83
N ARG A 415 10.17 9.42 1.77
CA ARG A 415 11.61 9.69 1.60
C ARG A 415 12.37 8.39 1.40
N PHE A 416 12.94 8.18 0.22
CA PHE A 416 13.68 6.96 -0.13
C PHE A 416 15.22 7.15 -0.15
N HIS A 417 15.71 8.41 -0.18
CA HIS A 417 17.14 8.69 -0.14
C HIS A 417 17.44 9.91 0.74
N ARG A 418 18.16 9.72 1.85
CA ARG A 418 18.42 10.80 2.83
C ARG A 418 19.52 11.76 2.39
N GLN A 419 20.60 11.26 1.81
CA GLN A 419 21.76 12.09 1.44
C GLN A 419 21.47 13.02 0.26
N GLU A 420 20.81 12.51 -0.78
CA GLU A 420 20.43 13.27 -1.97
C GLU A 420 19.01 13.86 -1.91
N SER A 421 18.40 13.85 -0.72
CA SER A 421 17.03 14.35 -0.53
C SER A 421 16.03 13.75 -1.51
N GLY A 422 16.06 12.40 -1.66
CA GLY A 422 15.16 11.67 -2.55
C GLY A 422 13.77 11.54 -1.95
N TRP A 423 12.77 12.14 -2.60
CA TRP A 423 11.38 12.14 -2.21
C TRP A 423 10.47 11.75 -3.35
N ILE A 424 9.35 11.08 -3.02
CA ILE A 424 8.21 10.88 -3.91
C ILE A 424 6.99 11.48 -3.23
N PHE A 425 6.18 12.17 -4.02
CA PHE A 425 4.92 12.76 -3.60
C PHE A 425 3.80 12.26 -4.48
N TRP A 426 2.63 12.02 -3.87
CA TRP A 426 1.34 11.83 -4.54
C TRP A 426 0.39 12.91 -4.04
N PHE A 427 -0.39 13.46 -4.97
CA PHE A 427 -1.31 14.55 -4.71
C PHE A 427 -2.74 14.15 -5.09
N ARG A 428 -3.69 14.60 -4.31
CA ARG A 428 -5.12 14.51 -4.59
C ARG A 428 -5.74 15.90 -4.54
N HIS A 429 -6.58 16.20 -5.52
CA HIS A 429 -7.34 17.44 -5.54
C HIS A 429 -8.41 17.44 -4.45
N GLU A 430 -8.94 18.62 -4.18
CA GLU A 430 -10.12 18.78 -3.35
C GLU A 430 -11.26 17.96 -3.94
N GLU A 431 -11.87 17.13 -3.13
CA GLU A 431 -13.11 16.46 -3.47
C GLU A 431 -14.24 17.11 -2.66
N VAL A 432 -15.04 17.94 -3.33
CA VAL A 432 -16.20 18.57 -2.69
C VAL A 432 -17.23 17.48 -2.43
N HIS A 433 -17.21 16.93 -1.21
CA HIS A 433 -18.18 15.95 -0.78
C HIS A 433 -19.47 16.65 -0.32
N ARG A 434 -20.57 16.32 -0.99
CA ARG A 434 -21.91 16.62 -0.47
C ARG A 434 -22.34 15.45 0.41
N ILE A 435 -22.19 15.61 1.72
CA ILE A 435 -22.65 14.62 2.67
C ILE A 435 -24.14 14.87 2.95
N ARG A 436 -24.97 13.91 2.62
CA ARG A 436 -26.38 13.94 2.98
C ARG A 436 -26.56 13.32 4.34
N TRP A 437 -26.76 14.14 5.35
CA TRP A 437 -27.04 13.68 6.71
C TRP A 437 -28.53 13.40 6.86
N GLY A 438 -28.90 12.34 7.57
CA GLY A 438 -30.26 12.11 8.04
C GLY A 438 -30.60 13.08 9.19
N GLY A 439 -30.85 14.36 8.86
CA GLY A 439 -30.98 15.47 9.77
C GLY A 439 -29.65 16.15 10.13
N LYS A 440 -29.71 17.38 10.64
CA LYS A 440 -28.51 18.15 11.03
C LYS A 440 -27.70 17.39 12.09
N PRO A 441 -26.37 17.19 11.94
CA PRO A 441 -25.57 16.34 12.82
C PRO A 441 -25.27 16.95 14.20
N GLU A 442 -26.18 17.77 14.73
CA GLU A 442 -26.07 18.40 16.04
C GLU A 442 -27.07 17.75 17.03
N LYS A 443 -26.61 17.41 18.22
CA LYS A 443 -27.49 17.02 19.33
C LYS A 443 -27.98 18.28 20.02
N LEU A 444 -29.30 18.45 20.12
CA LEU A 444 -29.92 19.57 20.82
C LEU A 444 -29.93 19.30 22.33
N LEU A 445 -29.44 20.26 23.12
CA LEU A 445 -29.65 20.32 24.57
C LEU A 445 -30.98 21.00 24.82
N THR A 446 -31.93 20.27 25.38
CA THR A 446 -33.18 20.87 25.90
C THR A 446 -33.14 20.92 27.43
N ILE A 447 -33.63 22.02 27.99
CA ILE A 447 -33.75 22.17 29.44
C ILE A 447 -35.10 21.61 29.85
N GLY A 448 -35.07 20.39 30.43
CA GLY A 448 -36.25 19.76 31.02
C GLY A 448 -36.42 20.07 32.52
N PRO A 449 -37.47 19.54 33.17
CA PRO A 449 -37.73 19.75 34.59
C PRO A 449 -36.60 19.26 35.51
N SER A 450 -35.75 18.36 35.03
CA SER A 450 -34.60 17.78 35.75
C SER A 450 -33.26 18.37 35.33
N GLY A 451 -33.24 19.49 34.60
CA GLY A 451 -32.02 20.12 34.05
C GLY A 451 -31.80 19.88 32.56
N PRO A 452 -30.60 20.24 32.06
CA PRO A 452 -30.24 20.02 30.63
C PRO A 452 -30.21 18.53 30.32
N ARG A 453 -30.94 18.08 29.30
CA ARG A 453 -30.86 16.70 28.76
C ARG A 453 -30.56 16.72 27.27
N LEU A 454 -29.87 15.69 26.83
CA LEU A 454 -29.74 15.41 25.41
C LEU A 454 -31.09 14.95 24.90
N THR A 455 -31.59 15.62 23.86
CA THR A 455 -32.72 15.15 23.07
C THR A 455 -32.19 14.56 21.76
N PRO A 456 -32.72 13.38 21.36
CA PRO A 456 -32.45 12.85 20.02
C PRO A 456 -32.98 13.84 18.98
N ARG A 457 -32.47 13.74 17.75
CA ARG A 457 -32.91 14.62 16.67
C ARG A 457 -34.41 14.59 16.47
N GLY A 458 -34.97 15.74 16.30
CA GLY A 458 -36.42 15.90 16.02
C GLY A 458 -36.77 15.87 14.54
N SER A 459 -35.78 15.98 13.65
CA SER A 459 -35.97 15.90 12.19
C SER A 459 -34.93 15.01 11.54
N PHE A 460 -35.36 14.19 10.61
CA PHE A 460 -34.55 13.31 9.76
C PHE A 460 -34.60 13.71 8.29
N GLU A 461 -35.12 14.91 7.99
CA GLU A 461 -35.03 15.49 6.64
C GLU A 461 -33.57 15.60 6.22
N ALA A 462 -33.30 15.24 4.96
CA ALA A 462 -31.95 15.25 4.44
C ALA A 462 -31.31 16.65 4.54
N TRP A 463 -30.22 16.77 5.27
CA TRP A 463 -29.43 17.96 5.40
C TRP A 463 -28.12 17.79 4.63
N GLU A 464 -27.83 18.68 3.69
CA GLU A 464 -26.61 18.60 2.90
C GLU A 464 -25.51 19.43 3.53
N GLU A 465 -24.41 18.78 3.86
CA GLU A 465 -23.15 19.41 4.24
C GLU A 465 -22.21 19.39 3.04
N VAL A 466 -21.70 20.55 2.68
CA VAL A 466 -20.67 20.68 1.68
C VAL A 466 -19.33 20.74 2.40
N VAL A 467 -18.63 19.61 2.45
CA VAL A 467 -17.28 19.52 3.00
C VAL A 467 -16.30 19.96 1.93
N ARG A 468 -15.54 21.01 2.25
CA ARG A 468 -14.48 21.55 1.41
C ARG A 468 -13.13 21.46 2.12
N GLY A 469 -12.02 21.61 1.37
CA GLY A 469 -10.67 21.57 1.93
C GLY A 469 -10.16 20.17 2.22
N HIS A 470 -10.87 19.13 1.77
CA HIS A 470 -10.45 17.73 1.93
C HIS A 470 -10.37 17.02 0.58
N SER A 471 -9.44 16.10 0.48
CA SER A 471 -9.39 15.08 -0.59
C SER A 471 -9.96 13.76 -0.12
N THR A 472 -10.09 12.78 -1.02
CA THR A 472 -10.26 11.39 -0.63
C THR A 472 -9.13 10.98 0.33
N PRO A 473 -9.41 10.45 1.53
CA PRO A 473 -8.39 10.02 2.48
C PRO A 473 -7.48 8.92 1.91
N TRP A 474 -6.22 8.91 2.34
CA TRP A 474 -5.27 7.84 2.03
C TRP A 474 -5.62 6.57 2.79
N SER A 475 -5.92 5.49 2.08
CA SER A 475 -6.26 4.21 2.69
C SER A 475 -5.03 3.52 3.31
N GLU A 476 -5.25 2.61 4.26
CA GLU A 476 -4.17 1.77 4.81
C GLU A 476 -3.43 1.00 3.71
N THR A 477 -4.14 0.62 2.63
CA THR A 477 -3.55 -0.02 1.46
C THR A 477 -2.63 0.92 0.70
N ASP A 478 -3.02 2.19 0.49
CA ASP A 478 -2.17 3.20 -0.17
C ASP A 478 -0.88 3.42 0.62
N LEU A 479 -0.99 3.53 1.95
CA LEU A 479 0.16 3.70 2.84
C LEU A 479 1.09 2.48 2.83
N ALA A 480 0.53 1.27 2.80
CA ALA A 480 1.30 0.04 2.72
C ALA A 480 2.05 -0.10 1.38
N ILE A 481 1.44 0.33 0.27
CA ILE A 481 2.07 0.36 -1.06
C ILE A 481 3.21 1.38 -1.08
N ALA A 482 2.98 2.58 -0.54
CA ALA A 482 3.99 3.64 -0.45
C ALA A 482 5.20 3.19 0.36
N GLU A 483 4.98 2.56 1.53
CA GLU A 483 6.06 2.06 2.37
C GLU A 483 6.88 0.96 1.70
N LYS A 484 6.22 0.01 1.03
CA LYS A 484 6.94 -1.04 0.28
C LYS A 484 7.78 -0.46 -0.84
N LEU A 485 7.24 0.53 -1.58
CA LEU A 485 8.01 1.23 -2.61
C LEU A 485 9.23 1.94 -2.02
N ARG A 486 9.06 2.61 -0.88
CA ARG A 486 10.14 3.29 -0.17
C ARG A 486 11.28 2.34 0.15
N LEU A 487 10.97 1.16 0.69
CA LEU A 487 11.97 0.13 1.03
C LEU A 487 12.70 -0.39 -0.22
N ASP A 488 11.98 -0.68 -1.31
CA ASP A 488 12.58 -1.15 -2.55
C ASP A 488 13.55 -0.11 -3.16
N LEU A 489 13.14 1.17 -3.15
CA LEU A 489 13.97 2.25 -3.68
C LEU A 489 15.21 2.49 -2.79
N MET A 490 15.07 2.39 -1.46
CA MET A 490 16.22 2.44 -0.55
C MET A 490 17.21 1.32 -0.86
N GLU A 491 16.72 0.08 -1.06
CA GLU A 491 17.56 -1.05 -1.41
C GLU A 491 18.28 -0.83 -2.75
N LEU A 492 17.58 -0.32 -3.77
CA LEU A 492 18.18 0.03 -5.06
C LEU A 492 19.28 1.08 -4.92
N CYS A 493 19.01 2.17 -4.18
CA CYS A 493 20.00 3.22 -3.94
C CYS A 493 21.24 2.71 -3.18
N LEU A 494 21.05 1.85 -2.17
CA LEU A 494 22.15 1.25 -1.42
C LEU A 494 23.00 0.31 -2.30
N ASN A 495 22.35 -0.50 -3.14
CA ASN A 495 23.04 -1.40 -4.07
C ASN A 495 23.86 -0.60 -5.10
N HIS A 496 23.28 0.46 -5.66
CA HIS A 496 23.98 1.34 -6.59
C HIS A 496 25.19 2.02 -5.93
N ALA A 497 25.01 2.58 -4.74
CA ALA A 497 26.12 3.19 -3.99
C ALA A 497 27.24 2.18 -3.67
N ALA A 498 26.88 0.94 -3.29
CA ALA A 498 27.84 -0.11 -3.03
C ALA A 498 28.60 -0.55 -4.30
N GLU A 499 27.96 -0.52 -5.46
CA GLU A 499 28.57 -0.84 -6.75
C GLU A 499 29.57 0.25 -7.17
N VAL A 500 29.19 1.51 -7.04
CA VAL A 500 30.07 2.67 -7.27
C VAL A 500 31.29 2.61 -6.35
N ASP A 501 31.11 2.31 -5.06
CA ASP A 501 32.23 2.21 -4.12
C ASP A 501 33.16 1.03 -4.44
N ARG A 502 32.63 -0.14 -4.80
CA ARG A 502 33.43 -1.28 -5.27
C ARG A 502 34.24 -0.94 -6.51
N MET A 503 33.64 -0.22 -7.45
CA MET A 503 34.32 0.21 -8.68
C MET A 503 35.43 1.22 -8.35
N ARG A 504 35.16 2.18 -7.45
CA ARG A 504 36.17 3.12 -6.94
C ARG A 504 37.35 2.42 -6.26
N GLN A 505 37.10 1.42 -5.43
CA GLN A 505 38.15 0.64 -4.76
C GLN A 505 38.96 -0.18 -5.76
N ARG A 506 38.32 -0.79 -6.78
CA ARG A 506 39.05 -1.48 -7.86
C ARG A 506 39.94 -0.53 -8.64
N LEU A 507 39.45 0.67 -8.96
CA LEU A 507 40.24 1.73 -9.59
C LEU A 507 41.51 2.05 -8.77
N ILE A 508 41.37 2.34 -7.49
CA ILE A 508 42.47 2.68 -6.59
C ILE A 508 43.49 1.54 -6.52
N ALA A 509 43.03 0.29 -6.42
CA ALA A 509 43.92 -0.87 -6.34
C ALA A 509 44.77 -1.07 -7.63
N VAL A 510 44.10 -1.00 -8.80
CA VAL A 510 44.76 -1.16 -10.10
C VAL A 510 45.75 0.01 -10.34
N LEU A 511 45.34 1.25 -10.02
CA LEU A 511 46.17 2.44 -10.13
C LEU A 511 47.44 2.34 -9.28
N GLY A 512 47.31 1.88 -8.03
CA GLY A 512 48.43 1.73 -7.11
C GLY A 512 49.51 0.79 -7.65
N HIS A 513 49.14 -0.26 -8.35
CA HIS A 513 50.07 -1.21 -8.95
C HIS A 513 50.67 -0.66 -10.26
N ASP A 514 49.85 -0.14 -11.17
CA ASP A 514 50.26 0.20 -12.54
C ASP A 514 51.02 1.53 -12.62
N LEU A 515 50.89 2.42 -11.61
CA LEU A 515 51.74 3.60 -11.43
C LEU A 515 53.07 3.28 -10.73
N ARG A 516 53.10 2.32 -9.79
CA ARG A 516 54.32 1.94 -9.07
C ARG A 516 55.39 1.34 -10.00
N ASN A 517 54.94 0.54 -11.00
CA ASN A 517 55.84 -0.13 -11.93
C ASN A 517 56.71 0.86 -12.77
N PRO A 518 56.12 1.84 -13.52
CA PRO A 518 56.94 2.81 -14.26
C PRO A 518 57.74 3.71 -13.34
N LEU A 519 57.24 4.06 -12.15
CA LEU A 519 57.98 4.86 -11.16
C LEU A 519 59.23 4.11 -10.66
N GLN A 520 59.13 2.81 -10.39
CA GLN A 520 60.24 1.96 -10.03
C GLN A 520 61.30 1.90 -11.18
N SER A 521 60.82 1.79 -12.45
CA SER A 521 61.68 1.78 -13.60
C SER A 521 62.43 3.09 -13.77
N ILE A 522 61.76 4.24 -13.56
CA ILE A 522 62.40 5.55 -13.57
C ILE A 522 63.43 5.68 -12.43
N SER A 523 63.03 5.31 -11.21
CA SER A 523 63.90 5.37 -10.04
C SER A 523 65.15 4.51 -10.19
N MET A 524 65.01 3.29 -10.75
CA MET A 524 66.15 2.39 -11.00
C MET A 524 67.05 2.91 -12.10
N ALA A 525 66.47 3.42 -13.23
CA ALA A 525 67.24 4.04 -14.30
C ALA A 525 67.93 5.31 -13.82
N ALA A 526 67.32 6.14 -13.01
CA ALA A 526 67.95 7.35 -12.41
C ALA A 526 69.07 7.00 -11.45
N ALA A 527 68.94 5.94 -10.65
CA ALA A 527 69.99 5.46 -9.75
C ALA A 527 71.20 4.91 -10.51
N LEU A 528 71.03 4.31 -11.69
CA LEU A 528 72.09 3.79 -12.55
C LEU A 528 72.75 4.86 -13.36
N LEU A 529 72.14 6.03 -13.62
CA LEU A 529 72.70 7.18 -14.30
C LEU A 529 73.88 7.84 -13.51
N SER A 530 74.02 7.58 -12.22
CA SER A 530 75.06 8.07 -11.36
C SER A 530 76.40 7.32 -11.48
N SER A 531 76.48 6.23 -12.24
CA SER A 531 77.66 5.40 -12.45
C SER A 531 78.02 5.28 -13.94
N SER A 532 78.81 6.22 -14.46
CA SER A 532 79.67 6.22 -15.67
C SER A 532 79.24 5.58 -17.01
N ASP A 533 79.20 6.42 -17.99
CA ASP A 533 79.67 6.56 -19.39
C ASP A 533 79.16 5.78 -20.59
N THR A 534 78.57 4.59 -20.55
CA THR A 534 78.17 3.91 -21.82
C THR A 534 76.72 3.50 -21.91
N ARG A 535 75.98 3.52 -20.84
CA ARG A 535 74.58 3.16 -20.77
C ARG A 535 73.61 4.32 -20.67
N THR A 536 74.12 5.55 -20.83
CA THR A 536 73.31 6.78 -20.61
C THR A 536 72.14 6.92 -21.58
N THR A 537 72.31 6.47 -22.82
CA THR A 537 71.23 6.55 -23.86
C THR A 537 70.14 5.58 -23.60
N GLU A 538 70.46 4.32 -23.27
CA GLU A 538 69.44 3.29 -22.91
C GLU A 538 68.63 3.67 -21.67
N LEU A 539 69.32 4.20 -20.65
CA LEU A 539 68.66 4.67 -19.41
C LEU A 539 67.76 5.88 -19.65
N ARG A 540 68.15 6.82 -20.50
CA ARG A 540 67.28 7.94 -20.94
C ARG A 540 66.05 7.47 -21.69
N GLN A 541 66.19 6.49 -22.59
CA GLN A 541 65.07 5.89 -23.31
C GLN A 541 64.11 5.20 -22.33
N LEU A 542 64.63 4.51 -21.33
CA LEU A 542 63.83 3.82 -20.33
C LEU A 542 63.05 4.80 -19.43
N ILE A 543 63.65 5.91 -19.03
CA ILE A 543 63.02 7.01 -18.28
C ILE A 543 61.94 7.64 -19.16
N SER A 544 62.22 7.99 -20.41
CA SER A 544 61.28 8.61 -21.33
C SER A 544 60.08 7.70 -21.60
N ALA A 545 60.33 6.42 -21.88
CA ALA A 545 59.25 5.44 -22.11
C ALA A 545 58.34 5.24 -20.88
N SER A 546 58.95 5.22 -19.68
CA SER A 546 58.21 5.08 -18.44
C SER A 546 57.43 6.35 -18.10
N SER A 547 57.95 7.55 -18.40
CA SER A 547 57.27 8.83 -18.25
C SER A 547 56.05 8.92 -19.18
N SER A 548 56.22 8.62 -20.47
CA SER A 548 55.12 8.60 -21.45
C SER A 548 54.04 7.59 -21.11
N ARG A 549 54.44 6.49 -20.48
CA ARG A 549 53.49 5.49 -20.00
C ARG A 549 52.63 6.03 -18.84
N MET A 550 53.27 6.78 -17.88
CA MET A 550 52.52 7.40 -16.79
C MET A 550 51.58 8.49 -17.29
N GLU A 551 51.98 9.32 -18.25
CA GLU A 551 51.10 10.33 -18.85
C GLU A 551 49.86 9.71 -19.49
N ARG A 552 50.01 8.63 -20.23
CA ARG A 552 48.88 7.88 -20.78
C ARG A 552 47.96 7.31 -19.71
N LEU A 553 48.50 6.72 -18.64
CA LEU A 553 47.73 6.21 -17.53
C LEU A 553 46.93 7.32 -16.83
N VAL A 554 47.56 8.48 -16.58
CA VAL A 554 46.87 9.63 -15.98
C VAL A 554 45.75 10.14 -16.87
N SER A 555 45.99 10.26 -18.18
CA SER A 555 44.94 10.66 -19.12
C SER A 555 43.75 9.69 -19.12
N GLN A 556 44.00 8.37 -19.15
CA GLN A 556 42.97 7.35 -19.10
C GLN A 556 42.14 7.42 -17.79
N ILE A 557 42.77 7.76 -16.66
CA ILE A 557 42.10 7.94 -15.38
C ILE A 557 41.15 9.14 -15.40
N LEU A 558 41.66 10.27 -15.95
CA LEU A 558 40.85 11.48 -16.07
C LEU A 558 39.65 11.27 -16.99
N ASP A 559 39.81 10.57 -18.12
CA ASP A 559 38.75 10.21 -19.02
C ASP A 559 37.72 9.29 -18.34
N MET A 560 38.18 8.28 -17.60
CA MET A 560 37.34 7.38 -16.83
C MET A 560 36.55 8.11 -15.72
N SER A 561 37.22 9.03 -14.99
CA SER A 561 36.58 9.82 -13.94
C SER A 561 35.45 10.70 -14.51
N ARG A 562 35.65 11.30 -15.71
CA ARG A 562 34.63 12.10 -16.39
C ARG A 562 33.41 11.24 -16.83
N LEU A 563 33.70 10.05 -17.39
CA LEU A 563 32.65 9.11 -17.78
C LEU A 563 31.81 8.65 -16.58
N GLN A 564 32.44 8.34 -15.43
CA GLN A 564 31.76 7.91 -14.22
C GLN A 564 30.93 9.01 -13.54
N SER A 565 31.36 10.27 -13.67
CA SER A 565 30.60 11.42 -13.13
C SER A 565 29.42 11.85 -14.03
N GLY A 566 29.14 11.12 -15.11
CA GLY A 566 28.05 11.45 -16.03
C GLY A 566 28.29 12.70 -16.90
N ILE A 567 29.50 13.30 -16.82
CA ILE A 567 29.86 14.52 -17.56
C ILE A 567 30.09 14.19 -19.05
N GLY A 568 30.43 12.91 -19.34
CA GLY A 568 30.81 12.47 -20.67
C GLY A 568 32.18 12.94 -21.12
N LEU A 569 32.61 12.53 -22.33
CA LEU A 569 33.84 12.97 -22.96
C LEU A 569 33.57 14.19 -23.85
N THR A 570 34.34 15.24 -23.65
CA THR A 570 34.29 16.40 -24.54
C THR A 570 35.18 16.11 -25.79
N VAL A 571 34.61 16.29 -26.98
CA VAL A 571 35.28 16.17 -28.28
C VAL A 571 35.25 17.52 -29.00
N ASN A 572 36.29 17.86 -29.73
CA ASN A 572 36.39 19.06 -30.54
C ASN A 572 36.48 18.69 -32.03
N PRO A 573 35.35 18.34 -32.66
CA PRO A 573 35.35 17.83 -34.02
C PRO A 573 35.71 18.93 -35.03
N VAL A 574 36.71 18.64 -35.87
CA VAL A 574 37.13 19.49 -36.97
C VAL A 574 37.22 18.69 -38.30
N ASP A 575 37.09 19.36 -39.43
CA ASP A 575 37.21 18.71 -40.74
C ASP A 575 38.62 18.19 -40.91
N THR A 576 38.80 16.86 -40.82
CA THR A 576 40.07 16.18 -40.74
C THR A 576 40.27 15.25 -41.94
N ASP A 577 41.46 15.21 -42.52
CA ASP A 577 41.90 14.16 -43.47
C ASP A 577 42.26 12.90 -42.66
N VAL A 578 41.28 11.99 -42.54
CA VAL A 578 41.43 10.76 -41.77
C VAL A 578 42.41 9.79 -42.43
N SER A 579 42.55 9.82 -43.78
CA SER A 579 43.51 8.98 -44.50
C SER A 579 44.93 9.34 -44.06
N GLN A 580 45.28 10.62 -44.06
CA GLN A 580 46.59 11.09 -43.64
C GLN A 580 46.86 10.79 -42.16
N LEU A 581 45.83 11.01 -41.28
CA LEU A 581 45.94 10.75 -39.85
C LEU A 581 46.22 9.27 -39.55
N VAL A 582 45.48 8.33 -40.18
CA VAL A 582 45.70 6.89 -40.00
C VAL A 582 47.06 6.44 -40.55
N GLN A 583 47.47 6.95 -41.71
CA GLN A 583 48.81 6.66 -42.25
C GLN A 583 49.94 7.11 -41.30
N GLN A 584 49.79 8.28 -40.70
CA GLN A 584 50.74 8.77 -39.70
C GLN A 584 50.81 7.85 -38.49
N ILE A 585 49.67 7.45 -37.92
CA ILE A 585 49.58 6.55 -36.75
C ILE A 585 50.20 5.20 -37.03
N VAL A 586 49.93 4.64 -38.23
CA VAL A 586 50.56 3.37 -38.68
C VAL A 586 52.06 3.52 -38.79
N CYS A 587 52.55 4.59 -39.42
CA CYS A 587 54.01 4.86 -39.55
C CYS A 587 54.67 4.99 -38.18
N GLU A 588 54.06 5.73 -37.26
CA GLU A 588 54.56 5.87 -35.86
C GLU A 588 54.59 4.51 -35.14
N THR A 589 53.57 3.66 -35.37
CA THR A 589 53.49 2.32 -34.78
C THR A 589 54.56 1.37 -35.40
N ASP A 590 54.83 1.43 -36.69
CA ASP A 590 55.83 0.62 -37.36
C ASP A 590 57.26 0.99 -36.89
N VAL A 591 57.56 2.27 -36.79
CA VAL A 591 58.83 2.77 -36.23
C VAL A 591 59.00 2.37 -34.74
N ALA A 592 57.93 2.42 -33.98
CA ALA A 592 57.98 2.09 -32.52
C ALA A 592 58.14 0.56 -32.30
N TYR A 593 57.64 -0.26 -33.22
CA TYR A 593 57.61 -1.72 -33.09
C TYR A 593 58.06 -2.44 -34.38
N PRO A 594 59.33 -2.44 -34.72
CA PRO A 594 59.84 -2.97 -35.98
C PRO A 594 59.59 -4.48 -36.27
N GLY A 595 59.08 -5.21 -35.29
CA GLY A 595 58.73 -6.62 -35.43
C GLY A 595 57.22 -6.87 -35.71
N LEU A 596 56.41 -5.83 -35.79
CA LEU A 596 55.01 -5.93 -36.15
C LEU A 596 54.81 -5.73 -37.64
N VAL A 597 54.28 -6.74 -38.30
CA VAL A 597 53.95 -6.61 -39.73
C VAL A 597 52.57 -5.99 -39.88
N ILE A 598 52.52 -4.78 -40.45
CA ILE A 598 51.25 -4.06 -40.67
C ILE A 598 50.99 -3.97 -42.18
N GLU A 599 49.89 -4.53 -42.59
CA GLU A 599 49.38 -4.38 -43.96
C GLU A 599 48.30 -3.28 -43.97
N ILE A 600 48.34 -2.38 -44.96
CA ILE A 600 47.44 -1.23 -45.02
C ILE A 600 46.62 -1.25 -46.32
N ALA A 601 45.33 -0.93 -46.19
CA ALA A 601 44.42 -0.67 -47.33
C ALA A 601 43.58 0.58 -46.99
N ILE A 602 44.14 1.75 -47.24
CA ILE A 602 43.58 3.05 -46.89
C ILE A 602 43.09 3.76 -48.14
N ASP A 603 41.77 4.02 -48.22
CA ASP A 603 41.22 4.85 -49.29
C ASP A 603 41.82 6.26 -49.24
N PRO A 604 42.23 6.84 -50.39
CA PRO A 604 42.81 8.19 -50.40
C PRO A 604 41.77 9.28 -50.16
N GLN A 605 42.17 10.37 -49.44
CA GLN A 605 41.35 11.56 -49.24
C GLN A 605 40.03 11.35 -48.54
N VAL A 606 39.93 10.37 -47.64
CA VAL A 606 38.75 10.19 -46.76
C VAL A 606 38.78 11.33 -45.73
N ARG A 607 37.76 12.20 -45.75
CA ARG A 607 37.56 13.30 -44.81
C ARG A 607 36.38 13.07 -43.94
N ALA A 608 36.45 13.44 -42.68
CA ALA A 608 35.36 13.42 -41.71
C ALA A 608 35.50 14.53 -40.65
N VAL A 609 34.37 14.90 -40.06
CA VAL A 609 34.35 15.88 -38.95
C VAL A 609 34.58 15.14 -37.64
N VAL A 610 35.82 15.08 -37.20
CA VAL A 610 36.25 14.32 -36.01
C VAL A 610 37.26 15.15 -35.17
N ASP A 611 37.39 14.83 -33.91
CA ASP A 611 38.48 15.30 -33.04
C ASP A 611 39.73 14.45 -33.38
N PRO A 612 40.79 15.06 -33.99
CA PRO A 612 41.94 14.29 -34.47
C PRO A 612 42.69 13.60 -33.32
N ASP A 613 42.83 14.23 -32.17
CA ASP A 613 43.53 13.66 -31.02
C ASP A 613 42.79 12.46 -30.44
N ARG A 614 41.45 12.58 -30.29
CA ARG A 614 40.60 11.49 -29.82
C ARG A 614 40.51 10.35 -30.84
N TYR A 615 40.45 10.68 -32.13
CA TYR A 615 40.47 9.66 -33.19
C TYR A 615 41.82 8.89 -33.18
N ALA A 616 42.93 9.61 -33.05
CA ALA A 616 44.27 9.01 -32.95
C ALA A 616 44.36 8.11 -31.68
N GLN A 617 43.77 8.52 -30.58
CA GLN A 617 43.72 7.74 -29.33
C GLN A 617 43.01 6.37 -29.58
N VAL A 618 41.85 6.35 -30.28
CA VAL A 618 41.14 5.11 -30.63
C VAL A 618 41.98 4.24 -31.56
N ALA A 619 42.49 4.82 -32.63
CA ALA A 619 43.28 4.08 -33.62
C ALA A 619 44.54 3.45 -32.99
N ALA A 620 45.27 4.22 -32.18
CA ALA A 620 46.44 3.71 -31.48
C ALA A 620 46.08 2.61 -30.45
N ASN A 621 44.92 2.72 -29.79
CA ASN A 621 44.46 1.70 -28.88
C ASN A 621 44.10 0.39 -29.58
N LEU A 622 43.43 0.45 -30.75
CA LEU A 622 43.08 -0.71 -31.53
C LEU A 622 44.34 -1.41 -32.09
N LEU A 623 45.29 -0.65 -32.59
CA LEU A 623 46.59 -1.19 -33.06
C LEU A 623 47.41 -1.80 -31.89
N SER A 624 47.40 -1.16 -30.72
CA SER A 624 48.06 -1.70 -29.54
C SER A 624 47.42 -3.03 -29.08
N ASN A 625 46.10 -3.12 -29.15
CA ASN A 625 45.39 -4.37 -28.87
C ASN A 625 45.72 -5.47 -29.85
N ALA A 626 45.71 -5.16 -31.16
CA ALA A 626 46.08 -6.12 -32.18
C ALA A 626 47.53 -6.66 -31.98
N ARG A 627 48.48 -5.81 -31.59
CA ARG A 627 49.85 -6.22 -31.25
C ARG A 627 49.95 -7.10 -30.02
N HIS A 628 49.20 -6.81 -28.98
CA HIS A 628 49.29 -7.54 -27.69
C HIS A 628 48.56 -8.88 -27.72
N HIS A 629 47.43 -8.93 -28.40
CA HIS A 629 46.52 -10.10 -28.45
C HIS A 629 46.60 -10.90 -29.74
N GLY A 630 47.26 -10.36 -30.80
CA GLY A 630 47.50 -11.05 -32.03
C GLY A 630 48.54 -12.17 -31.95
N LEU A 631 48.48 -13.14 -32.85
CA LEU A 631 49.44 -14.21 -32.96
C LEU A 631 50.80 -13.69 -33.42
N PRO A 632 51.93 -14.08 -32.80
CA PRO A 632 53.27 -13.62 -33.19
C PRO A 632 53.61 -13.95 -34.62
N GLY A 633 54.13 -12.95 -35.34
CA GLY A 633 54.56 -13.13 -36.74
C GLY A 633 53.44 -13.11 -37.77
N ARG A 634 52.22 -12.90 -37.36
CA ARG A 634 51.06 -12.71 -38.26
C ARG A 634 50.84 -11.21 -38.52
N PRO A 635 50.42 -10.82 -39.72
CA PRO A 635 50.18 -9.42 -40.05
C PRO A 635 48.95 -8.87 -39.37
N VAL A 636 48.97 -7.58 -39.02
CA VAL A 636 47.80 -6.79 -38.65
C VAL A 636 47.33 -6.04 -39.92
N LEU A 637 46.09 -6.26 -40.33
CA LEU A 637 45.53 -5.55 -41.46
C LEU A 637 44.75 -4.32 -40.96
N VAL A 638 45.12 -3.14 -41.48
CA VAL A 638 44.45 -1.86 -41.21
C VAL A 638 43.76 -1.40 -42.48
N THR A 639 42.44 -1.26 -42.42
CA THR A 639 41.67 -0.77 -43.55
C THR A 639 40.92 0.50 -43.20
N LEU A 640 40.88 1.47 -44.09
CA LEU A 640 40.09 2.69 -43.95
C LEU A 640 39.26 2.85 -45.21
N THR A 641 37.97 2.86 -45.08
CA THR A 641 37.03 3.00 -46.19
C THR A 641 35.92 4.00 -45.87
N ARG A 642 35.42 4.65 -46.91
CA ARG A 642 34.17 5.41 -46.78
C ARG A 642 32.99 4.61 -47.29
N GLN A 643 31.99 4.37 -46.44
CA GLN A 643 30.79 3.63 -46.79
C GLN A 643 29.57 4.55 -46.70
N GLY A 644 29.22 5.23 -47.79
CA GLY A 644 28.14 6.22 -47.80
C GLY A 644 28.46 7.44 -46.90
N ASP A 645 27.70 7.63 -45.87
CA ASP A 645 27.88 8.73 -44.89
C ASP A 645 28.69 8.33 -43.65
N GLU A 646 29.26 7.13 -43.60
CA GLU A 646 30.14 6.67 -42.53
C GLU A 646 31.60 6.49 -43.02
N VAL A 647 32.54 6.78 -42.15
CA VAL A 647 33.94 6.40 -42.25
C VAL A 647 34.17 5.21 -41.35
N CYS A 648 34.75 4.14 -41.93
CA CYS A 648 35.03 2.90 -41.21
C CYS A 648 36.55 2.64 -41.19
N LEU A 649 37.13 2.67 -39.97
CA LEU A 649 38.47 2.19 -39.68
C LEU A 649 38.40 0.79 -39.11
N SER A 650 38.92 -0.23 -39.82
CA SER A 650 38.97 -1.60 -39.33
C SER A 650 40.40 -2.03 -39.03
N VAL A 651 40.59 -2.67 -37.90
CA VAL A 651 41.84 -3.29 -37.48
C VAL A 651 41.58 -4.78 -37.28
N LEU A 652 42.23 -5.62 -38.08
CA LEU A 652 42.11 -7.07 -38.10
C LEU A 652 43.41 -7.73 -37.63
N ASN A 653 43.30 -8.74 -36.81
CA ASN A 653 44.42 -9.61 -36.46
C ASN A 653 43.96 -11.04 -36.14
N GLU A 654 44.86 -12.02 -36.44
CA GLU A 654 44.64 -13.40 -36.00
C GLU A 654 44.84 -13.52 -34.49
N THR A 655 43.97 -14.32 -33.85
CA THR A 655 43.95 -14.57 -32.41
C THR A 655 43.78 -16.06 -32.12
N SER A 656 43.91 -16.48 -30.86
CA SER A 656 43.68 -17.87 -30.41
C SER A 656 42.21 -18.22 -30.20
N GLY A 657 41.29 -17.40 -30.72
CA GLY A 657 39.84 -17.52 -30.57
C GLY A 657 39.31 -16.87 -29.28
N LEU A 658 38.11 -16.30 -29.37
CA LEU A 658 37.39 -15.70 -28.22
C LEU A 658 36.02 -16.37 -28.12
N SER A 659 35.63 -16.72 -26.90
CA SER A 659 34.26 -17.22 -26.62
C SER A 659 33.22 -16.09 -26.73
N GLU A 660 31.96 -16.42 -27.01
CA GLU A 660 30.87 -15.46 -27.08
C GLU A 660 30.76 -14.64 -25.77
N ALA A 661 31.00 -15.29 -24.62
CA ALA A 661 31.01 -14.61 -23.32
C ALA A 661 32.16 -13.60 -23.16
N GLN A 662 33.32 -13.85 -23.77
CA GLN A 662 34.46 -12.92 -23.81
C GLN A 662 34.17 -11.76 -24.74
N LEU A 663 33.59 -12.00 -25.90
CA LEU A 663 33.19 -10.96 -26.87
C LEU A 663 32.17 -9.97 -26.24
N ALA A 664 31.17 -10.51 -25.55
CA ALA A 664 30.16 -9.67 -24.87
C ALA A 664 30.73 -8.73 -23.80
N ASN A 665 31.89 -9.09 -23.22
CA ASN A 665 32.48 -8.34 -22.12
C ASN A 665 33.70 -7.50 -22.53
N LEU A 666 34.08 -7.43 -23.80
CA LEU A 666 35.30 -6.74 -24.25
C LEU A 666 35.32 -5.24 -23.96
N PHE A 667 34.17 -4.60 -23.95
CA PHE A 667 34.02 -3.18 -23.67
C PHE A 667 33.75 -2.87 -22.21
N GLU A 668 33.64 -3.88 -21.33
CA GLU A 668 33.46 -3.61 -19.90
C GLU A 668 34.78 -3.18 -19.24
N PRO A 669 34.78 -2.12 -18.44
CA PRO A 669 35.98 -1.60 -17.81
C PRO A 669 36.53 -2.62 -16.79
N PHE A 670 37.88 -2.71 -16.70
CA PHE A 670 38.64 -3.58 -15.77
C PHE A 670 38.49 -5.07 -15.96
N LYS A 671 37.75 -5.57 -16.97
CA LYS A 671 37.76 -6.98 -17.31
C LYS A 671 39.01 -7.29 -18.14
N ARG A 672 39.79 -8.24 -17.64
CA ARG A 672 41.00 -8.77 -18.32
C ARG A 672 40.75 -10.26 -18.58
N GLU A 673 41.19 -10.73 -19.73
CA GLU A 673 41.33 -12.18 -19.94
C GLU A 673 42.32 -12.76 -18.92
N SER A 674 42.08 -13.99 -18.48
CA SER A 674 42.69 -14.75 -17.39
C SER A 674 44.20 -14.48 -17.17
N ALA A 675 44.61 -14.47 -15.90
CA ALA A 675 45.93 -14.17 -15.37
C ALA A 675 47.13 -15.04 -15.86
N ASP A 676 46.89 -16.01 -16.75
CA ASP A 676 47.89 -17.00 -17.16
C ASP A 676 48.79 -16.61 -18.31
N ASN A 677 48.55 -15.48 -18.96
CA ASN A 677 49.40 -15.04 -20.08
C ASN A 677 50.36 -13.90 -19.63
N GLN A 678 51.63 -14.21 -19.45
CA GLN A 678 52.67 -13.24 -19.03
C GLN A 678 52.76 -12.00 -19.92
N ARG A 679 52.24 -12.02 -21.16
CA ARG A 679 52.17 -10.89 -22.10
C ARG A 679 51.09 -9.86 -21.79
N ASN A 680 50.06 -10.24 -21.03
CA ASN A 680 48.88 -9.40 -20.73
C ASN A 680 49.03 -8.49 -19.50
N ARG A 681 50.24 -8.37 -18.93
CA ARG A 681 50.45 -7.61 -17.67
C ARG A 681 50.46 -6.07 -17.84
N ASN A 682 50.31 -5.52 -19.05
CA ASN A 682 50.68 -4.13 -19.31
C ASN A 682 49.52 -3.17 -19.68
N GLY A 683 48.34 -3.27 -19.10
CA GLY A 683 47.26 -2.27 -19.34
C GLY A 683 46.16 -2.32 -18.31
N LEU A 684 45.44 -1.20 -18.10
CA LEU A 684 44.34 -1.03 -17.11
C LEU A 684 43.05 -1.80 -17.45
N GLY A 685 42.92 -2.33 -18.69
CA GLY A 685 41.69 -2.93 -19.18
C GLY A 685 40.56 -1.91 -19.39
N ILE A 686 40.89 -0.64 -19.59
CA ILE A 686 39.93 0.45 -19.84
C ILE A 686 40.04 1.04 -21.24
N GLY A 687 41.01 0.60 -22.04
CA GLY A 687 41.26 1.16 -23.37
C GLY A 687 40.10 1.04 -24.33
N LEU A 688 39.52 -0.16 -24.46
CA LEU A 688 38.32 -0.39 -25.33
C LEU A 688 37.08 0.33 -24.83
N TYR A 689 36.87 0.40 -23.51
CA TYR A 689 35.78 1.17 -22.91
C TYR A 689 35.90 2.68 -23.25
N ILE A 690 37.07 3.27 -23.10
CA ILE A 690 37.31 4.68 -23.48
C ILE A 690 37.16 4.85 -24.99
N SER A 691 37.63 3.89 -25.81
CA SER A 691 37.49 3.95 -27.27
C SER A 691 36.02 3.95 -27.69
N GLN A 692 35.18 3.13 -27.07
CA GLN A 692 33.74 3.11 -27.30
C GLN A 692 33.08 4.43 -26.90
N ALA A 693 33.45 5.00 -25.75
CA ALA A 693 32.96 6.29 -25.28
C ALA A 693 33.34 7.44 -26.24
N ILE A 694 34.59 7.41 -26.78
CA ILE A 694 35.01 8.37 -27.80
C ILE A 694 34.17 8.21 -29.08
N ALA A 695 33.93 6.98 -29.54
CA ALA A 695 33.10 6.74 -30.70
C ALA A 695 31.67 7.27 -30.51
N GLN A 696 31.06 7.02 -29.35
CA GLN A 696 29.74 7.54 -28.99
C GLN A 696 29.70 9.06 -28.93
N ALA A 697 30.72 9.70 -28.37
CA ALA A 697 30.86 11.16 -28.35
C ALA A 697 30.92 11.78 -29.76
N HIS A 698 31.41 11.00 -30.75
CA HIS A 698 31.37 11.35 -32.17
C HIS A 698 30.09 10.89 -32.87
N GLN A 699 29.06 10.46 -32.17
CA GLN A 699 27.81 9.91 -32.74
C GLN A 699 28.02 8.63 -33.57
N GLY A 700 29.07 7.89 -33.28
CA GLY A 700 29.44 6.64 -33.94
C GLY A 700 29.45 5.45 -32.99
N ARG A 701 30.06 4.34 -33.45
CA ARG A 701 30.18 3.10 -32.66
C ARG A 701 31.42 2.33 -33.00
N ILE A 702 31.81 1.38 -32.15
CA ILE A 702 32.80 0.36 -32.45
C ILE A 702 32.12 -0.99 -32.50
N ASP A 703 32.16 -1.64 -33.65
CA ASP A 703 31.70 -3.00 -33.85
C ASP A 703 32.87 -3.99 -33.69
N VAL A 704 32.60 -5.18 -33.15
CA VAL A 704 33.58 -6.26 -33.06
C VAL A 704 32.98 -7.53 -33.66
N ASP A 705 33.78 -8.22 -34.49
CA ASP A 705 33.44 -9.51 -35.06
C ASP A 705 34.64 -10.46 -34.91
N CYS A 706 34.37 -11.73 -34.61
CA CYS A 706 35.41 -12.75 -34.50
C CYS A 706 34.97 -14.00 -35.27
N ARG A 707 35.62 -14.29 -36.39
CA ARG A 707 35.33 -15.46 -37.22
C ARG A 707 36.64 -16.12 -37.61
N ASP A 708 36.66 -17.45 -37.61
CA ASP A 708 37.80 -18.25 -38.08
C ASP A 708 39.13 -17.81 -37.43
N ASP A 709 39.11 -17.53 -36.09
CA ASP A 709 40.25 -17.05 -35.31
C ASP A 709 40.81 -15.66 -35.77
N VAL A 710 40.03 -14.89 -36.52
CA VAL A 710 40.34 -13.50 -36.89
C VAL A 710 39.38 -12.57 -36.15
N ILE A 711 39.93 -11.68 -35.32
CA ILE A 711 39.16 -10.61 -34.69
C ILE A 711 39.29 -9.33 -35.53
N THR A 712 38.13 -8.66 -35.68
CA THR A 712 38.02 -7.39 -36.38
C THR A 712 37.37 -6.36 -35.49
N PHE A 713 38.05 -5.27 -35.23
CA PHE A 713 37.45 -4.07 -34.59
C PHE A 713 37.17 -3.03 -35.67
N CYS A 714 35.94 -2.55 -35.79
CA CYS A 714 35.55 -1.55 -36.78
C CYS A 714 35.00 -0.31 -36.11
N LEU A 715 35.74 0.78 -36.14
CA LEU A 715 35.27 2.13 -35.69
C LEU A 715 34.47 2.74 -36.83
N ARG A 716 33.18 3.01 -36.61
CA ARG A 716 32.29 3.68 -37.55
C ARG A 716 31.90 5.04 -37.02
N LEU A 717 32.23 6.07 -37.80
CA LEU A 717 31.89 7.46 -37.45
C LEU A 717 31.17 8.12 -38.62
N PRO A 718 30.17 8.99 -38.38
CA PRO A 718 29.54 9.76 -39.47
C PRO A 718 30.52 10.74 -40.08
N VAL A 719 30.45 10.90 -41.42
CA VAL A 719 31.27 11.88 -42.16
C VAL A 719 31.00 13.32 -41.67
N ARG A 720 29.74 13.62 -41.32
CA ARG A 720 29.31 14.89 -40.74
C ARG A 720 28.52 14.60 -39.46
N GLN A 721 28.86 15.32 -38.40
CA GLN A 721 28.04 15.21 -37.21
C GLN A 721 26.73 16.00 -37.40
N ALA A 722 25.60 15.47 -36.95
CA ALA A 722 24.36 16.21 -36.88
C ALA A 722 24.55 17.39 -35.89
N GLU A 723 24.18 18.60 -36.29
CA GLU A 723 24.17 19.75 -35.40
C GLU A 723 23.25 19.40 -34.23
N THR A 724 23.82 19.20 -33.03
CA THR A 724 23.04 19.18 -31.80
C THR A 724 22.55 20.60 -31.60
N GLY A 725 21.23 20.83 -31.91
CA GLY A 725 20.57 22.10 -31.67
C GLY A 725 20.79 22.53 -30.23
N SER A 726 21.54 23.61 -30.07
CA SER A 726 21.64 24.36 -28.81
C SER A 726 20.26 24.92 -28.50
N SER A 727 19.46 24.22 -27.69
CA SER A 727 18.37 24.87 -27.00
C SER A 727 18.95 25.71 -25.86
N SER A 728 19.01 27.02 -26.13
CA SER A 728 19.22 28.07 -25.14
C SER A 728 18.16 28.07 -24.05
#